data_74d959da7270eb3c9c8dab9533a2a900
#
_entry.id   74d959da7270eb3c9c8dab9533a2a900
#
_cell.length_a   1.000
_cell.length_b   1.000
_cell.length_c   1.000
_cell.angle_alpha   90.00
_cell.angle_beta   90.00
_cell.angle_gamma   90.00
#
_symmetry.space_group_name_H-M   'P 1'
#
loop_
_entity.id
_entity.type
_entity.pdbx_description
1 polymer ?
#
loop_
_entity_poly.entity_id
_entity_poly.type
_entity_poly.pdbx_seq_one_letter_code
_entity_poly.pdbx_strand_id
1 'polypeptide(L)'
;MYRRLLFLFVILIGWQLAALSAFREGWRRSVSGGVPADTALIDRNITLGEVVVVGRRKLIELSNDTTLINTSGLQIHRGANLEALIKKIPGMSYDRESKQLSFNGKVLNGVNINGETFMGNDIASALENLPADAVELLKLYNMLSELEKMTGVDDGAEDFVLDIKTKDSYNGSLVGSLAADHGSRGKRLDEAQANVFNAGGENLSLVGRSDNLSSMDVGRGNFQNMLMGNVVKKLGKRLTLTGSISTSTFHNETESRSYDEQYLASGTKYQGSSALTAGRNRSDFANFSLKYKIDDRTLLNISANGSRARTTGSSATTTELYEKGSAIDSLTSSTLQTSTGGRATSYYLSTDFTRRLNKAGTSISLKADANGNSDHSDNLSLSQTRYHRLAGAAGGDSLLLRHLYQLTPSHQRNSRVSLRFTQPLGKLLRLQAGYGLVYRKTANARDSYDYGAPMRPRVDSLAGESRLATRGQELTLRMDYKGRHWTVNGGVVVEWQRRSIGQRQGFRSVDSTLRAVEYKPTATAKWRKGKVSVEMRYDGYTTQPSLSALLTPVDVSNPLSVRMGNPGLKPSYRQRLDVRVEHEKYGLTLSGNYSNTFNDFAEEVSYDNATGARTYHTVNINGNRTVEGSLRWQKQLGAFLLSGDGRAFLRHDVALSNESSQSVAARSETRTVDGSVNLWCSYQPKWGYVGLTADWRLSRSHNRLTDTRVNSIDYGAGISGDVELPWGLEVRTDASCRLRRGTYATAADDQWLWNMTVAWSFLRQRQATLSCTWNDILSRRNDINRSVSAYSYHEIYRPQIRSYVLFSLKYRFNITRKQ
;
A
#
# COMPACT_ATOMS: atom_id res chain seq x y z
N MET A 1 -22.25 15.01 26.73
CA MET A 1 -22.48 14.40 25.39
C MET A 1 -21.91 12.98 25.30
N TYR A 2 -20.73 12.69 25.84
CA TYR A 2 -20.08 11.37 25.82
C TYR A 2 -20.87 10.24 26.52
N ARG A 3 -21.54 10.52 27.65
CA ARG A 3 -22.36 9.53 28.35
C ARG A 3 -23.62 9.11 27.57
N ARG A 4 -24.17 9.98 26.71
CA ARG A 4 -25.36 9.65 25.88
C ARG A 4 -25.02 8.82 24.64
N LEU A 5 -23.82 9.01 24.06
CA LEU A 5 -23.33 8.19 22.93
C LEU A 5 -22.90 6.78 23.37
N LEU A 6 -22.28 6.66 24.53
CA LEU A 6 -21.95 5.35 25.13
C LEU A 6 -23.24 4.58 25.49
N PHE A 7 -24.26 5.26 25.95
CA PHE A 7 -25.57 4.67 26.28
C PHE A 7 -26.33 4.19 25.03
N LEU A 8 -26.25 4.93 23.92
CA LEU A 8 -26.83 4.51 22.63
C LEU A 8 -26.07 3.29 22.04
N PHE A 9 -24.76 3.24 22.21
CA PHE A 9 -23.94 2.10 21.74
C PHE A 9 -24.22 0.83 22.55
N VAL A 10 -24.41 0.96 23.86
CA VAL A 10 -24.80 -0.14 24.76
C VAL A 10 -26.24 -0.61 24.48
N ILE A 11 -27.17 0.31 24.17
CA ILE A 11 -28.56 -0.03 23.80
C ILE A 11 -28.61 -0.75 22.46
N LEU A 12 -27.82 -0.34 21.44
CA LEU A 12 -27.75 -1.03 20.15
C LEU A 12 -27.18 -2.45 20.27
N ILE A 13 -26.18 -2.67 21.12
CA ILE A 13 -25.66 -4.01 21.43
C ILE A 13 -26.68 -4.83 22.25
N GLY A 14 -27.36 -4.21 23.20
CA GLY A 14 -28.39 -4.86 24.01
C GLY A 14 -29.60 -5.31 23.19
N TRP A 15 -30.03 -4.55 22.18
CA TRP A 15 -31.11 -4.93 21.27
C TRP A 15 -30.72 -6.08 20.35
N GLN A 16 -29.47 -6.15 19.92
CA GLN A 16 -29.00 -7.30 19.10
C GLN A 16 -28.90 -8.60 19.91
N LEU A 17 -28.52 -8.51 21.19
CA LEU A 17 -28.52 -9.66 22.09
C LEU A 17 -29.95 -10.14 22.46
N ALA A 18 -30.93 -9.23 22.62
CA ALA A 18 -32.32 -9.56 22.85
C ALA A 18 -33.00 -10.19 21.62
N ALA A 19 -32.65 -9.73 20.40
CA ALA A 19 -33.11 -10.36 19.15
C ALA A 19 -32.61 -11.80 18.96
N LEU A 20 -31.38 -12.08 19.43
CA LEU A 20 -30.79 -13.42 19.41
C LEU A 20 -31.41 -14.38 20.43
N SER A 21 -31.90 -13.89 21.55
CA SER A 21 -32.63 -14.71 22.54
C SER A 21 -34.08 -15.06 22.06
N ALA A 22 -34.77 -14.13 21.41
CA ALA A 22 -36.09 -14.38 20.84
C ALA A 22 -36.08 -15.40 19.69
N PHE A 23 -35.00 -15.47 18.92
CA PHE A 23 -34.82 -16.48 17.85
C PHE A 23 -34.52 -17.88 18.38
N ARG A 24 -34.05 -18.01 19.63
CA ARG A 24 -33.71 -19.29 20.26
C ARG A 24 -34.93 -20.01 20.83
N GLU A 25 -36.02 -19.32 21.16
CA GLU A 25 -37.25 -19.92 21.70
C GLU A 25 -38.22 -20.39 20.62
N GLY A 26 -38.16 -19.84 19.40
CA GLY A 26 -39.02 -20.24 18.29
C GLY A 26 -38.76 -21.63 17.69
N TRP A 27 -37.63 -22.25 17.98
CA TRP A 27 -37.20 -23.53 17.39
C TRP A 27 -37.41 -24.74 18.30
N ARG A 28 -37.99 -24.62 19.47
CA ARG A 28 -38.22 -25.73 20.39
C ARG A 28 -39.65 -26.32 20.42
N ARG A 29 -40.53 -25.87 19.54
CA ARG A 29 -41.92 -26.42 19.48
C ARG A 29 -42.27 -26.90 18.09
N SER A 30 -41.77 -28.02 17.66
CA SER A 30 -42.41 -28.97 16.78
C SER A 30 -41.52 -30.20 16.49
N VAL A 31 -41.51 -31.15 17.37
CA VAL A 31 -41.37 -32.57 17.05
C VAL A 31 -41.94 -33.35 18.24
N SER A 32 -43.23 -33.64 18.19
CA SER A 32 -43.83 -34.78 18.89
C SER A 32 -44.97 -35.27 18.05
N GLY A 33 -44.74 -36.27 17.25
CA GLY A 33 -45.78 -37.01 16.54
C GLY A 33 -45.33 -38.46 16.44
N GLY A 34 -46.00 -39.32 17.20
CA GLY A 34 -45.63 -40.73 17.35
C GLY A 34 -45.85 -41.56 16.09
N VAL A 35 -45.06 -42.59 15.97
CA VAL A 35 -45.13 -43.65 14.95
C VAL A 35 -45.96 -44.82 15.53
N PRO A 36 -46.95 -45.33 14.83
CA PRO A 36 -47.55 -46.64 15.15
C PRO A 36 -46.72 -47.75 14.52
N ALA A 37 -46.43 -48.77 15.30
CA ALA A 37 -45.82 -50.01 14.83
C ALA A 37 -46.89 -50.85 14.10
N ASP A 38 -46.54 -51.31 12.92
CA ASP A 38 -47.25 -52.47 12.35
C ASP A 38 -46.24 -53.43 11.70
N THR A 39 -46.22 -54.65 12.20
CA THR A 39 -45.40 -55.77 11.80
C THR A 39 -46.18 -56.60 10.76
N ALA A 40 -45.68 -56.69 9.54
CA ALA A 40 -46.04 -57.72 8.57
C ALA A 40 -44.80 -58.22 7.85
N LEU A 41 -44.43 -59.47 8.16
CA LEU A 41 -43.41 -60.24 7.44
C LEU A 41 -43.86 -60.49 5.99
N ILE A 42 -43.07 -60.00 5.01
CA ILE A 42 -43.12 -60.54 3.64
C ILE A 42 -41.70 -60.76 3.18
N ASP A 43 -41.42 -62.08 3.01
CA ASP A 43 -40.17 -62.58 2.43
C ASP A 43 -40.13 -62.24 0.94
N ARG A 44 -39.25 -61.29 0.54
CA ARG A 44 -38.92 -61.05 -0.86
C ARG A 44 -37.41 -60.77 -0.95
N ASN A 45 -36.69 -61.73 -1.53
CA ASN A 45 -35.36 -61.54 -2.00
C ASN A 45 -35.31 -60.36 -2.99
N ILE A 46 -34.89 -59.19 -2.52
CA ILE A 46 -34.60 -58.04 -3.34
C ILE A 46 -33.07 -57.99 -3.48
N THR A 47 -32.59 -58.26 -4.70
CA THR A 47 -31.21 -57.95 -5.10
C THR A 47 -31.06 -56.44 -5.00
N LEU A 48 -30.37 -55.99 -3.97
CA LEU A 48 -29.99 -54.58 -3.81
C LEU A 48 -28.99 -54.22 -4.94
N GLY A 49 -29.43 -53.38 -5.85
CA GLY A 49 -28.53 -52.72 -6.81
C GLY A 49 -27.47 -51.90 -6.02
N GLU A 50 -26.29 -51.88 -6.58
CA GLU A 50 -25.14 -51.15 -6.03
C GLU A 50 -25.56 -49.72 -5.64
N VAL A 51 -25.58 -49.45 -4.34
CA VAL A 51 -25.85 -48.09 -3.83
C VAL A 51 -24.53 -47.34 -3.93
N VAL A 52 -24.34 -46.60 -5.01
CA VAL A 52 -23.24 -45.65 -5.11
C VAL A 52 -23.53 -44.51 -4.14
N VAL A 53 -22.94 -44.58 -2.94
CA VAL A 53 -22.96 -43.48 -1.98
C VAL A 53 -22.05 -42.36 -2.55
N VAL A 54 -22.62 -41.43 -3.29
CA VAL A 54 -21.95 -40.20 -3.68
C VAL A 54 -21.85 -39.35 -2.43
N GLY A 55 -20.74 -39.52 -1.71
CA GLY A 55 -20.43 -38.69 -0.58
C GLY A 55 -20.30 -37.22 -1.05
N ARG A 56 -21.22 -36.35 -0.66
CA ARG A 56 -21.08 -34.89 -0.88
C ARG A 56 -19.86 -34.43 -0.13
N ARG A 57 -18.78 -34.12 -0.85
CA ARG A 57 -17.59 -33.49 -0.26
C ARG A 57 -18.02 -32.16 0.37
N LYS A 58 -17.54 -31.89 1.58
CA LYS A 58 -17.75 -30.60 2.25
C LYS A 58 -17.20 -29.46 1.37
N LEU A 59 -17.95 -28.36 1.28
CA LEU A 59 -17.50 -27.18 0.53
C LEU A 59 -16.18 -26.62 1.07
N ILE A 60 -16.07 -26.53 2.40
CA ILE A 60 -14.87 -26.03 3.09
C ILE A 60 -14.43 -27.10 4.08
N GLU A 61 -13.17 -27.48 4.01
CA GLU A 61 -12.52 -28.44 4.89
C GLU A 61 -11.20 -27.85 5.40
N LEU A 62 -10.95 -27.98 6.69
CA LEU A 62 -9.67 -27.59 7.30
C LEU A 62 -8.80 -28.84 7.43
N SER A 63 -7.68 -28.85 6.70
CA SER A 63 -6.67 -29.91 6.76
C SER A 63 -5.36 -29.32 7.24
N ASN A 64 -4.97 -29.61 8.49
CA ASN A 64 -3.86 -28.97 9.17
C ASN A 64 -4.02 -27.43 9.19
N ASP A 65 -3.04 -26.66 8.71
CA ASP A 65 -3.08 -25.20 8.61
C ASP A 65 -3.58 -24.72 7.22
N THR A 66 -4.14 -25.61 6.39
CA THR A 66 -4.64 -25.30 5.04
C THR A 66 -6.16 -25.40 5.01
N THR A 67 -6.82 -24.37 4.54
CA THR A 67 -8.25 -24.40 4.22
C THR A 67 -8.43 -24.86 2.77
N LEU A 68 -9.09 -25.99 2.59
CA LEU A 68 -9.43 -26.55 1.28
C LEU A 68 -10.87 -26.16 0.94
N ILE A 69 -11.08 -25.61 -0.26
CA ILE A 69 -12.40 -25.21 -0.76
C ILE A 69 -12.66 -25.99 -2.05
N ASN A 70 -13.60 -26.93 -1.97
CA ASN A 70 -13.99 -27.75 -3.10
C ASN A 70 -15.04 -27.03 -3.96
N THR A 71 -14.70 -26.73 -5.21
CA THR A 71 -15.56 -25.95 -6.10
C THR A 71 -16.61 -26.79 -6.82
N SER A 72 -16.54 -28.12 -6.77
CA SER A 72 -17.42 -29.02 -7.54
C SER A 72 -18.92 -28.94 -7.18
N GLY A 73 -19.24 -28.44 -5.98
CA GLY A 73 -20.63 -28.26 -5.52
C GLY A 73 -21.19 -26.85 -5.76
N LEU A 74 -20.39 -25.90 -6.26
CA LEU A 74 -20.83 -24.55 -6.52
C LEU A 74 -21.46 -24.43 -7.91
N GLN A 75 -22.71 -23.98 -7.94
CA GLN A 75 -23.39 -23.67 -9.20
C GLN A 75 -22.84 -22.34 -9.75
N ILE A 76 -22.02 -22.43 -10.76
CA ILE A 76 -21.43 -21.32 -11.48
C ILE A 76 -21.91 -21.37 -12.91
N HIS A 77 -22.28 -20.24 -13.49
CA HIS A 77 -22.68 -20.21 -14.88
C HIS A 77 -21.45 -20.45 -15.79
N ARG A 78 -21.68 -21.07 -16.94
CA ARG A 78 -20.62 -21.31 -17.92
C ARG A 78 -20.01 -19.98 -18.39
N GLY A 79 -18.67 -19.93 -18.45
CA GLY A 79 -17.94 -18.71 -18.83
C GLY A 79 -17.72 -17.71 -17.71
N ALA A 80 -18.11 -18.04 -16.46
CA ALA A 80 -17.75 -17.23 -15.30
C ALA A 80 -16.23 -17.20 -15.10
N ASN A 81 -15.76 -16.09 -14.58
CA ASN A 81 -14.36 -15.93 -14.14
C ASN A 81 -14.18 -16.35 -12.67
N LEU A 82 -12.93 -16.37 -12.22
CA LEU A 82 -12.59 -16.72 -10.85
C LEU A 82 -13.24 -15.76 -9.83
N GLU A 83 -13.44 -14.48 -10.15
CA GLU A 83 -14.12 -13.54 -9.27
C GLU A 83 -15.55 -13.97 -8.96
N ALA A 84 -16.30 -14.42 -9.97
CA ALA A 84 -17.66 -14.92 -9.78
C ALA A 84 -17.69 -16.19 -8.91
N LEU A 85 -16.66 -17.04 -9.02
CA LEU A 85 -16.47 -18.19 -8.13
C LEU A 85 -16.17 -17.75 -6.70
N ILE A 86 -15.24 -16.84 -6.51
CA ILE A 86 -14.82 -16.33 -5.20
C ILE A 86 -16.00 -15.70 -4.43
N LYS A 87 -16.84 -14.94 -5.10
CA LYS A 87 -18.05 -14.33 -4.50
C LYS A 87 -19.05 -15.35 -3.94
N LYS A 88 -19.03 -16.59 -4.43
CA LYS A 88 -19.92 -17.68 -3.96
C LYS A 88 -19.31 -18.50 -2.83
N ILE A 89 -18.08 -18.20 -2.42
CA ILE A 89 -17.39 -18.93 -1.35
C ILE A 89 -17.59 -18.18 -0.02
N PRO A 90 -18.19 -18.84 0.98
CA PRO A 90 -18.35 -18.24 2.30
C PRO A 90 -17.03 -17.79 2.92
N GLY A 91 -16.99 -16.57 3.42
CA GLY A 91 -15.80 -15.97 4.05
C GLY A 91 -14.82 -15.32 3.09
N MET A 92 -14.95 -15.52 1.76
CA MET A 92 -14.17 -14.79 0.76
C MET A 92 -14.79 -13.41 0.50
N SER A 93 -13.95 -12.39 0.41
CA SER A 93 -14.38 -11.03 0.05
C SER A 93 -13.32 -10.42 -0.86
N TYR A 94 -13.77 -9.84 -1.97
CA TYR A 94 -12.93 -9.09 -2.89
C TYR A 94 -13.41 -7.65 -3.01
N ASP A 95 -12.56 -6.73 -2.63
CA ASP A 95 -12.76 -5.31 -2.83
C ASP A 95 -12.11 -4.89 -4.16
N ARG A 96 -12.93 -4.47 -5.12
CA ARG A 96 -12.47 -4.05 -6.45
C ARG A 96 -11.75 -2.72 -6.44
N GLU A 97 -12.09 -1.81 -5.54
CA GLU A 97 -11.49 -0.49 -5.46
C GLU A 97 -10.04 -0.58 -4.95
N SER A 98 -9.85 -1.28 -3.84
CA SER A 98 -8.52 -1.53 -3.27
C SER A 98 -7.78 -2.71 -3.90
N LYS A 99 -8.46 -3.50 -4.77
CA LYS A 99 -7.96 -4.75 -5.37
C LYS A 99 -7.53 -5.79 -4.34
N GLN A 100 -8.10 -5.77 -3.15
CA GLN A 100 -7.77 -6.66 -2.05
C GLN A 100 -8.72 -7.85 -1.99
N LEU A 101 -8.13 -9.05 -1.93
CA LEU A 101 -8.83 -10.29 -1.65
C LEU A 101 -8.60 -10.68 -0.19
N SER A 102 -9.64 -11.08 0.52
CA SER A 102 -9.53 -11.53 1.89
C SER A 102 -10.35 -12.78 2.15
N PHE A 103 -9.93 -13.57 3.13
CA PHE A 103 -10.66 -14.73 3.64
C PHE A 103 -10.84 -14.59 5.15
N ASN A 104 -12.11 -14.60 5.62
CA ASN A 104 -12.47 -14.37 7.01
C ASN A 104 -11.79 -13.10 7.59
N GLY A 105 -11.70 -12.03 6.77
CA GLY A 105 -11.09 -10.76 7.15
C GLY A 105 -9.56 -10.73 7.10
N LYS A 106 -8.89 -11.86 6.83
CA LYS A 106 -7.44 -11.88 6.61
C LYS A 106 -7.14 -11.61 5.14
N VAL A 107 -6.36 -10.56 4.87
CA VAL A 107 -5.96 -10.18 3.51
C VAL A 107 -5.00 -11.22 2.95
N LEU A 108 -5.19 -11.59 1.68
CA LEU A 108 -4.28 -12.46 0.94
C LEU A 108 -3.18 -11.62 0.28
N ASN A 109 -1.96 -12.13 0.33
CA ASN A 109 -0.77 -11.49 -0.22
C ASN A 109 -0.52 -11.87 -1.68
N GLY A 110 -1.16 -12.93 -2.17
CA GLY A 110 -0.97 -13.37 -3.54
C GLY A 110 -1.86 -14.52 -3.98
N VAL A 111 -1.79 -14.79 -5.29
CA VAL A 111 -2.46 -15.90 -5.93
C VAL A 111 -1.42 -16.79 -6.61
N ASN A 112 -1.48 -18.07 -6.31
CA ASN A 112 -0.70 -19.12 -6.96
C ASN A 112 -1.59 -19.95 -7.89
N ILE A 113 -1.01 -20.49 -8.95
CA ILE A 113 -1.62 -21.53 -9.79
C ILE A 113 -0.73 -22.75 -9.72
N ASN A 114 -1.31 -23.88 -9.28
CA ASN A 114 -0.62 -25.17 -9.13
C ASN A 114 0.69 -25.03 -8.32
N GLY A 115 0.67 -24.22 -7.25
CA GLY A 115 1.78 -24.03 -6.31
C GLY A 115 2.81 -22.98 -6.71
N GLU A 116 2.68 -22.32 -7.86
CA GLU A 116 3.61 -21.29 -8.33
C GLU A 116 2.91 -19.93 -8.43
N THR A 117 3.63 -18.86 -8.13
CA THR A 117 3.13 -17.49 -8.15
C THR A 117 2.62 -17.10 -9.54
N PHE A 118 1.40 -16.57 -9.61
CA PHE A 118 0.79 -16.13 -10.86
C PHE A 118 0.88 -14.60 -10.99
N MET A 119 1.35 -14.14 -12.15
CA MET A 119 1.45 -12.71 -12.54
C MET A 119 2.06 -11.81 -11.46
N GLY A 120 3.09 -12.27 -10.74
CA GLY A 120 3.75 -11.48 -9.70
C GLY A 120 2.86 -11.12 -8.52
N ASN A 121 1.84 -11.93 -8.21
CA ASN A 121 0.80 -11.71 -7.19
C ASN A 121 -0.25 -10.64 -7.57
N ASP A 122 -0.45 -10.36 -8.86
CA ASP A 122 -1.58 -9.52 -9.29
C ASP A 122 -2.91 -10.29 -9.13
N ILE A 123 -3.54 -10.06 -7.98
CA ILE A 123 -4.80 -10.70 -7.59
C ILE A 123 -5.94 -10.32 -8.54
N ALA A 124 -6.01 -9.04 -8.92
CA ALA A 124 -7.07 -8.54 -9.80
C ALA A 124 -7.04 -9.23 -11.16
N SER A 125 -5.86 -9.29 -11.78
CA SER A 125 -5.69 -10.00 -13.05
C SER A 125 -6.02 -11.49 -12.96
N ALA A 126 -5.67 -12.15 -11.85
CA ALA A 126 -6.05 -13.55 -11.64
C ALA A 126 -7.58 -13.73 -11.55
N LEU A 127 -8.25 -12.87 -10.76
CA LEU A 127 -9.70 -12.96 -10.55
C LEU A 127 -10.51 -12.67 -11.81
N GLU A 128 -10.09 -11.70 -12.58
CA GLU A 128 -10.82 -11.27 -13.78
C GLU A 128 -10.68 -12.24 -14.97
N ASN A 129 -9.53 -12.91 -15.07
CA ASN A 129 -9.17 -13.59 -16.30
C ASN A 129 -9.09 -15.11 -16.21
N LEU A 130 -8.94 -15.68 -15.01
CA LEU A 130 -9.03 -17.14 -14.87
C LEU A 130 -10.48 -17.62 -14.97
N PRO A 131 -10.78 -18.59 -15.85
CA PRO A 131 -12.10 -19.19 -15.92
C PRO A 131 -12.41 -19.95 -14.62
N ALA A 132 -13.59 -19.76 -14.07
CA ALA A 132 -14.06 -20.54 -12.92
C ALA A 132 -14.08 -22.05 -13.22
N ASP A 133 -14.36 -22.41 -14.48
CA ASP A 133 -14.40 -23.79 -14.94
C ASP A 133 -13.02 -24.49 -14.88
N ALA A 134 -11.93 -23.74 -14.92
CA ALA A 134 -10.57 -24.27 -14.81
C ALA A 134 -10.23 -24.72 -13.39
N VAL A 135 -10.96 -24.24 -12.38
CA VAL A 135 -10.65 -24.49 -10.98
C VAL A 135 -11.17 -25.86 -10.54
N GLU A 136 -10.28 -26.70 -10.02
CA GLU A 136 -10.60 -27.96 -9.35
C GLU A 136 -10.77 -27.76 -7.85
N LEU A 137 -9.78 -27.10 -7.23
CA LEU A 137 -9.69 -26.93 -5.79
C LEU A 137 -8.99 -25.61 -5.47
N LEU A 138 -9.47 -24.90 -4.47
CA LEU A 138 -8.80 -23.72 -3.91
C LEU A 138 -8.19 -24.09 -2.56
N LYS A 139 -6.96 -23.67 -2.32
CA LYS A 139 -6.23 -23.85 -1.07
C LYS A 139 -5.82 -22.51 -0.51
N LEU A 140 -6.13 -22.28 0.75
CA LEU A 140 -5.72 -21.09 1.49
C LEU A 140 -4.77 -21.52 2.60
N TYR A 141 -3.54 -21.03 2.58
CA TYR A 141 -2.53 -21.37 3.57
C TYR A 141 -1.47 -20.28 3.71
N ASN A 142 -0.77 -20.29 4.84
CA ASN A 142 0.45 -19.51 5.00
C ASN A 142 1.58 -20.23 4.25
N MET A 143 2.08 -19.63 3.18
CA MET A 143 3.20 -20.14 2.42
C MET A 143 4.49 -19.84 3.15
N LEU A 144 5.15 -20.89 3.66
CA LEU A 144 6.45 -20.77 4.31
C LEU A 144 7.52 -20.46 3.27
N SER A 145 8.50 -19.65 3.64
CA SER A 145 9.68 -19.44 2.81
C SER A 145 10.44 -20.75 2.58
N GLU A 146 11.20 -20.83 1.50
CA GLU A 146 12.03 -22.02 1.25
C GLU A 146 13.14 -22.16 2.30
N LEU A 147 13.59 -21.05 2.85
CA LEU A 147 14.56 -21.05 3.96
C LEU A 147 13.93 -21.66 5.21
N GLU A 148 12.70 -21.28 5.56
CA GLU A 148 11.98 -21.85 6.67
C GLU A 148 11.67 -23.34 6.49
N LYS A 149 11.26 -23.76 5.29
CA LYS A 149 11.07 -25.18 4.96
C LYS A 149 12.35 -26.00 5.15
N MET A 150 13.51 -25.45 4.83
CA MET A 150 14.79 -26.15 4.98
C MET A 150 15.35 -26.12 6.40
N THR A 151 15.30 -24.97 7.07
CA THR A 151 15.94 -24.76 8.38
C THR A 151 14.96 -24.90 9.53
N GLY A 152 13.65 -24.79 9.25
CA GLY A 152 12.57 -24.73 10.22
C GLY A 152 12.57 -23.45 11.05
N VAL A 153 13.30 -22.42 10.64
CA VAL A 153 13.38 -21.12 11.29
C VAL A 153 12.39 -20.19 10.59
N ASP A 154 11.49 -19.60 11.38
CA ASP A 154 10.59 -18.55 10.91
C ASP A 154 11.42 -17.30 10.58
N ASP A 155 11.54 -16.97 9.29
CA ASP A 155 12.25 -15.80 8.80
C ASP A 155 11.34 -14.55 8.67
N GLY A 156 10.08 -14.68 9.08
CA GLY A 156 9.07 -13.62 9.02
C GLY A 156 8.53 -13.37 7.62
N ALA A 157 8.84 -14.23 6.65
CA ALA A 157 8.40 -14.14 5.27
C ALA A 157 7.23 -15.09 4.97
N GLU A 158 6.25 -15.15 5.88
CA GLU A 158 5.00 -15.91 5.66
C GLU A 158 4.04 -15.08 4.80
N ASP A 159 3.64 -15.63 3.65
CA ASP A 159 2.58 -15.05 2.81
C ASP A 159 1.30 -15.87 2.93
N PHE A 160 0.18 -15.23 3.25
CA PHE A 160 -1.13 -15.86 3.19
C PHE A 160 -1.63 -15.83 1.75
N VAL A 161 -1.69 -16.99 1.10
CA VAL A 161 -1.95 -17.10 -0.34
C VAL A 161 -3.17 -17.95 -0.67
N LEU A 162 -3.78 -17.64 -1.82
CA LEU A 162 -4.75 -18.49 -2.50
C LEU A 162 -4.02 -19.29 -3.57
N ASP A 163 -3.93 -20.60 -3.42
CA ASP A 163 -3.39 -21.51 -4.43
C ASP A 163 -4.53 -22.21 -5.17
N ILE A 164 -4.58 -22.03 -6.47
CA ILE A 164 -5.61 -22.53 -7.37
C ILE A 164 -5.10 -23.79 -8.04
N LYS A 165 -5.65 -24.94 -7.67
CA LYS A 165 -5.40 -26.17 -8.41
C LYS A 165 -6.31 -26.19 -9.63
N THR A 166 -5.73 -26.29 -10.82
CA THR A 166 -6.47 -26.37 -12.07
C THR A 166 -6.81 -27.81 -12.43
N LYS A 167 -7.91 -28.00 -13.16
CA LYS A 167 -8.27 -29.29 -13.73
C LYS A 167 -7.29 -29.71 -14.83
N ASP A 168 -7.03 -30.99 -14.96
CA ASP A 168 -6.10 -31.53 -15.96
C ASP A 168 -6.52 -31.21 -17.41
N SER A 169 -7.83 -31.05 -17.66
CA SER A 169 -8.36 -30.63 -18.96
C SER A 169 -7.93 -29.25 -19.43
N TYR A 170 -7.42 -28.41 -18.52
CA TYR A 170 -6.91 -27.07 -18.81
C TYR A 170 -5.38 -27.04 -18.97
N ASN A 171 -4.72 -28.17 -18.84
CA ASN A 171 -3.27 -28.27 -19.01
C ASN A 171 -2.85 -27.89 -20.44
N GLY A 172 -2.01 -26.82 -20.55
CA GLY A 172 -1.58 -26.27 -21.84
C GLY A 172 -2.65 -25.46 -22.59
N SER A 173 -3.76 -25.13 -21.94
CA SER A 173 -4.81 -24.30 -22.54
C SER A 173 -4.36 -22.84 -22.64
N LEU A 174 -4.72 -22.18 -23.73
CA LEU A 174 -4.60 -20.74 -23.91
C LEU A 174 -5.91 -20.07 -23.49
N VAL A 175 -5.82 -19.26 -22.44
CA VAL A 175 -6.96 -18.55 -21.86
C VAL A 175 -6.69 -17.06 -21.90
N GLY A 176 -7.66 -16.26 -22.31
CA GLY A 176 -7.47 -14.82 -22.34
C GLY A 176 -8.73 -14.00 -22.60
N SER A 177 -8.53 -12.72 -22.71
CA SER A 177 -9.59 -11.77 -23.03
C SER A 177 -9.07 -10.60 -23.84
N LEU A 178 -9.97 -10.05 -24.67
CA LEU A 178 -9.81 -8.78 -25.38
C LEU A 178 -10.97 -7.88 -24.93
N ALA A 179 -10.68 -6.64 -24.57
CA ALA A 179 -11.69 -5.64 -24.24
C ALA A 179 -11.38 -4.32 -24.96
N ALA A 180 -12.41 -3.69 -25.46
CA ALA A 180 -12.34 -2.37 -26.07
C ALA A 180 -13.51 -1.54 -25.52
N ASP A 181 -13.16 -0.47 -24.82
CA ASP A 181 -14.12 0.42 -24.18
C ASP A 181 -13.98 1.81 -24.78
N HIS A 182 -15.09 2.38 -25.26
CA HIS A 182 -15.14 3.74 -25.77
C HIS A 182 -16.32 4.49 -25.16
N GLY A 183 -16.15 5.75 -24.90
CA GLY A 183 -17.18 6.49 -24.19
C GLY A 183 -17.20 7.98 -24.46
N SER A 184 -18.08 8.64 -23.73
CA SER A 184 -18.21 10.09 -23.75
C SER A 184 -16.92 10.77 -23.29
N ARG A 185 -16.69 12.02 -23.71
CA ARG A 185 -15.50 12.82 -23.38
C ARG A 185 -14.18 12.20 -23.86
N GLY A 186 -14.22 11.36 -24.92
CA GLY A 186 -13.05 10.70 -25.47
C GLY A 186 -12.42 9.65 -24.53
N LYS A 187 -13.17 9.17 -23.55
CA LYS A 187 -12.69 8.12 -22.62
C LYS A 187 -12.60 6.77 -23.32
N ARG A 188 -11.50 6.04 -23.06
CA ARG A 188 -11.26 4.72 -23.64
C ARG A 188 -10.47 3.84 -22.70
N LEU A 189 -10.65 2.54 -22.86
CA LEU A 189 -9.83 1.49 -22.27
C LEU A 189 -9.74 0.36 -23.28
N ASP A 190 -8.55 -0.01 -23.68
CA ASP A 190 -8.27 -1.16 -24.51
C ASP A 190 -7.39 -2.12 -23.71
N GLU A 191 -7.80 -3.37 -23.59
CA GLU A 191 -7.08 -4.40 -22.82
C GLU A 191 -7.01 -5.71 -23.60
N ALA A 192 -5.84 -6.33 -23.61
CA ALA A 192 -5.61 -7.65 -24.14
C ALA A 192 -4.83 -8.48 -23.14
N GLN A 193 -5.29 -9.71 -22.88
CA GLN A 193 -4.62 -10.64 -21.98
C GLN A 193 -4.64 -12.04 -22.54
N ALA A 194 -3.51 -12.76 -22.41
CA ALA A 194 -3.35 -14.14 -22.79
C ALA A 194 -2.52 -14.89 -21.75
N ASN A 195 -2.97 -16.08 -21.36
CA ASN A 195 -2.32 -16.92 -20.36
C ASN A 195 -2.30 -18.36 -20.84
N VAL A 196 -1.16 -19.01 -20.65
CA VAL A 196 -1.00 -20.46 -20.79
C VAL A 196 -0.48 -20.99 -19.47
N PHE A 197 -1.10 -22.04 -18.94
CA PHE A 197 -0.65 -22.65 -17.69
C PHE A 197 -0.72 -24.19 -17.78
N ASN A 198 0.20 -24.84 -17.08
CA ASN A 198 0.33 -26.29 -17.03
C ASN A 198 0.07 -26.81 -15.61
N ALA A 199 -0.34 -28.07 -15.50
CA ALA A 199 -0.58 -28.75 -14.22
C ALA A 199 0.64 -28.72 -13.28
N GLY A 200 1.85 -28.66 -13.84
CA GLY A 200 3.11 -28.52 -13.10
C GLY A 200 3.37 -27.15 -12.50
N GLY A 201 2.50 -26.15 -12.71
CA GLY A 201 2.68 -24.77 -12.25
C GLY A 201 3.47 -23.89 -13.23
N GLU A 202 3.91 -24.43 -14.37
CA GLU A 202 4.50 -23.59 -15.42
C GLU A 202 3.43 -22.69 -16.03
N ASN A 203 3.76 -21.43 -16.26
CA ASN A 203 2.84 -20.49 -16.87
C ASN A 203 3.56 -19.45 -17.74
N LEU A 204 2.83 -18.95 -18.72
CA LEU A 204 3.20 -17.81 -19.55
C LEU A 204 2.01 -16.87 -19.60
N SER A 205 2.23 -15.60 -19.24
CA SER A 205 1.18 -14.60 -19.23
C SER A 205 1.64 -13.36 -19.98
N LEU A 206 0.74 -12.76 -20.76
CA LEU A 206 0.94 -11.50 -21.47
C LEU A 206 -0.27 -10.61 -21.22
N VAL A 207 -0.03 -9.36 -20.83
CA VAL A 207 -1.06 -8.33 -20.60
C VAL A 207 -0.66 -7.06 -21.30
N GLY A 208 -1.55 -6.49 -22.09
CA GLY A 208 -1.44 -5.16 -22.68
C GLY A 208 -2.66 -4.32 -22.30
N ARG A 209 -2.44 -3.09 -21.88
CA ARG A 209 -3.50 -2.15 -21.51
C ARG A 209 -3.16 -0.73 -21.97
N SER A 210 -4.16 -0.05 -22.52
CA SER A 210 -4.10 1.35 -22.87
C SER A 210 -5.38 2.03 -22.40
N ASP A 211 -5.28 3.06 -21.57
CA ASP A 211 -6.45 3.79 -21.07
C ASP A 211 -6.19 5.27 -20.80
N ASN A 212 -7.26 6.05 -20.74
CA ASN A 212 -7.26 7.45 -20.32
C ASN A 212 -8.34 7.70 -19.24
N LEU A 213 -8.57 6.72 -18.36
CA LEU A 213 -9.65 6.75 -17.37
C LEU A 213 -9.28 7.46 -16.05
N SER A 214 -8.11 8.12 -15.97
CA SER A 214 -7.73 8.86 -14.76
C SER A 214 -8.83 9.83 -14.34
N SER A 215 -9.25 9.77 -13.08
CA SER A 215 -10.27 10.67 -12.53
C SER A 215 -9.79 12.13 -12.44
N MET A 216 -8.47 12.36 -12.44
CA MET A 216 -7.87 13.70 -12.43
C MET A 216 -7.81 14.33 -13.83
N ASP A 217 -8.23 13.61 -14.86
CA ASP A 217 -8.26 14.12 -16.21
C ASP A 217 -9.55 14.90 -16.45
N VAL A 218 -9.48 16.21 -16.39
CA VAL A 218 -10.59 17.13 -16.71
C VAL A 218 -10.58 17.55 -18.21
N GLY A 219 -10.23 16.62 -19.09
CA GLY A 219 -10.14 16.88 -20.53
C GLY A 219 -8.74 17.27 -21.00
N ARG A 220 -7.71 16.99 -20.19
CA ARG A 220 -6.30 17.36 -20.45
C ARG A 220 -5.48 16.27 -21.14
N GLY A 221 -6.09 15.12 -21.48
CA GLY A 221 -5.44 14.05 -22.26
C GLY A 221 -4.56 13.12 -21.47
N ASN A 222 -4.85 12.90 -20.18
CA ASN A 222 -4.15 11.90 -19.37
C ASN A 222 -4.31 10.50 -19.97
N PHE A 223 -3.22 9.74 -20.05
CA PHE A 223 -3.27 8.36 -20.53
C PHE A 223 -2.24 7.47 -19.83
N GLN A 224 -2.52 6.19 -19.82
CA GLN A 224 -1.61 5.14 -19.37
C GLN A 224 -1.55 4.03 -20.42
N ASN A 225 -0.34 3.60 -20.75
CA ASN A 225 -0.10 2.40 -21.55
C ASN A 225 0.78 1.44 -20.75
N MET A 226 0.46 0.16 -20.75
CA MET A 226 1.21 -0.87 -20.06
C MET A 226 1.28 -2.13 -20.92
N LEU A 227 2.46 -2.74 -20.96
CA LEU A 227 2.67 -4.09 -21.49
C LEU A 227 3.45 -4.88 -20.46
N MET A 228 2.98 -6.06 -20.10
CA MET A 228 3.62 -6.95 -19.14
C MET A 228 3.67 -8.37 -19.66
N GLY A 229 4.80 -9.03 -19.48
CA GLY A 229 4.98 -10.46 -19.72
C GLY A 229 5.54 -11.16 -18.48
N ASN A 230 5.06 -12.35 -18.18
CA ASN A 230 5.55 -13.20 -17.10
C ASN A 230 5.71 -14.64 -17.58
N VAL A 231 6.76 -15.31 -17.15
CA VAL A 231 7.02 -16.70 -17.42
C VAL A 231 7.51 -17.43 -16.18
N VAL A 232 6.95 -18.60 -15.92
CA VAL A 232 7.45 -19.58 -14.95
C VAL A 232 7.75 -20.86 -15.70
N LYS A 233 8.99 -21.31 -15.64
CA LYS A 233 9.47 -22.51 -16.31
C LYS A 233 10.19 -23.43 -15.34
N LYS A 234 9.83 -24.72 -15.35
CA LYS A 234 10.50 -25.77 -14.58
C LYS A 234 11.40 -26.59 -15.50
N LEU A 235 12.67 -26.68 -15.16
CA LEU A 235 13.63 -27.53 -15.85
C LEU A 235 13.89 -28.76 -14.95
N GLY A 236 13.13 -29.81 -15.21
CA GLY A 236 13.08 -30.98 -14.35
C GLY A 236 12.44 -30.67 -12.96
N LYS A 237 12.77 -31.49 -11.96
CA LYS A 237 12.23 -31.36 -10.59
C LYS A 237 13.03 -30.41 -9.69
N ARG A 238 14.17 -29.89 -10.15
CA ARG A 238 15.17 -29.21 -9.31
C ARG A 238 15.34 -27.73 -9.62
N LEU A 239 15.03 -27.30 -10.82
CA LEU A 239 15.28 -25.94 -11.28
C LEU A 239 13.98 -25.25 -11.69
N THR A 240 13.65 -24.15 -11.03
CA THR A 240 12.54 -23.26 -11.41
C THR A 240 13.13 -21.90 -11.82
N LEU A 241 12.72 -21.42 -12.98
CA LEU A 241 13.03 -20.08 -13.50
C LEU A 241 11.75 -19.27 -13.54
N THR A 242 11.80 -18.07 -13.03
CA THR A 242 10.71 -17.09 -13.14
C THR A 242 11.26 -15.82 -13.74
N GLY A 243 10.58 -15.28 -14.73
CA GLY A 243 10.95 -14.03 -15.38
C GLY A 243 9.73 -13.15 -15.59
N SER A 244 9.87 -11.86 -15.41
CA SER A 244 8.86 -10.88 -15.81
C SER A 244 9.50 -9.64 -16.41
N ILE A 245 8.84 -9.09 -17.41
CA ILE A 245 9.19 -7.81 -18.02
C ILE A 245 7.95 -6.95 -18.08
N SER A 246 8.10 -5.67 -17.84
CA SER A 246 7.01 -4.73 -18.04
C SER A 246 7.54 -3.40 -18.56
N THR A 247 6.74 -2.76 -19.41
CA THR A 247 6.94 -1.37 -19.83
C THR A 247 5.65 -0.62 -19.61
N SER A 248 5.74 0.56 -19.03
CA SER A 248 4.60 1.43 -18.83
C SER A 248 4.96 2.86 -19.22
N THR A 249 3.99 3.54 -19.82
CA THR A 249 4.07 4.97 -20.09
C THR A 249 2.83 5.62 -19.51
N PHE A 250 3.06 6.61 -18.68
CA PHE A 250 2.02 7.37 -18.03
C PHE A 250 2.19 8.84 -18.38
N HIS A 251 1.13 9.50 -18.83
CA HIS A 251 1.05 10.93 -19.01
C HIS A 251 -0.01 11.48 -18.08
N ASN A 252 0.35 12.50 -17.32
CA ASN A 252 -0.54 13.11 -16.34
C ASN A 252 -0.45 14.62 -16.44
N GLU A 253 -1.59 15.26 -16.55
CA GLU A 253 -1.74 16.69 -16.47
C GLU A 253 -2.80 17.00 -15.41
N THR A 254 -2.41 17.72 -14.36
CA THR A 254 -3.26 17.98 -13.20
C THR A 254 -3.24 19.46 -12.84
N GLU A 255 -4.41 19.95 -12.44
CA GLU A 255 -4.57 21.21 -11.75
C GLU A 255 -4.76 20.93 -10.25
N SER A 256 -4.17 21.76 -9.41
CA SER A 256 -4.40 21.71 -7.97
C SER A 256 -4.44 23.12 -7.38
N ARG A 257 -5.22 23.29 -6.33
CA ARG A 257 -5.25 24.49 -5.50
C ARG A 257 -5.00 24.04 -4.08
N SER A 258 -4.08 24.73 -3.39
CA SER A 258 -3.79 24.43 -2.00
C SER A 258 -3.98 25.66 -1.12
N TYR A 259 -4.30 25.39 0.13
CA TYR A 259 -4.39 26.34 1.21
C TYR A 259 -3.60 25.83 2.40
N ASP A 260 -2.72 26.67 2.91
CA ASP A 260 -1.83 26.35 4.03
C ASP A 260 -1.98 27.38 5.15
N GLU A 261 -2.01 26.90 6.38
CA GLU A 261 -1.84 27.72 7.58
C GLU A 261 -0.54 27.33 8.28
N GLN A 262 0.28 28.30 8.58
CA GLN A 262 1.53 28.13 9.32
C GLN A 262 1.33 28.60 10.76
N TYR A 263 1.59 27.71 11.73
CA TYR A 263 1.46 28.01 13.16
C TYR A 263 2.75 28.63 13.71
N LEU A 264 2.72 29.92 14.02
CA LEU A 264 3.85 30.69 14.56
C LEU A 264 3.49 31.25 15.92
N ALA A 265 4.48 31.58 16.73
CA ALA A 265 4.25 32.20 18.06
C ALA A 265 3.63 33.62 17.95
N SER A 266 3.92 34.34 16.87
CA SER A 266 3.33 35.66 16.56
C SER A 266 1.90 35.57 16.01
N GLY A 267 1.40 34.37 15.68
CA GLY A 267 0.09 34.17 15.09
C GLY A 267 0.16 33.24 13.86
N THR A 268 -0.97 33.06 13.19
CA THR A 268 -1.05 32.18 12.01
C THR A 268 -0.82 32.97 10.73
N LYS A 269 0.07 32.48 9.87
CA LYS A 269 0.28 32.96 8.49
C LYS A 269 -0.41 32.04 7.50
N TYR A 270 -0.83 32.59 6.37
CA TYR A 270 -1.65 31.91 5.38
C TYR A 270 -0.96 31.91 4.02
N GLN A 271 -1.12 30.80 3.30
CA GLN A 271 -0.61 30.68 1.93
C GLN A 271 -1.67 30.04 1.05
N GLY A 272 -1.98 30.69 -0.09
CA GLY A 272 -2.75 30.12 -1.18
C GLY A 272 -1.82 29.76 -2.35
N SER A 273 -2.01 28.61 -2.98
CA SER A 273 -1.27 28.24 -4.18
C SER A 273 -2.17 27.60 -5.22
N SER A 274 -1.90 27.88 -6.48
CA SER A 274 -2.50 27.24 -7.66
C SER A 274 -1.40 26.68 -8.53
N ALA A 275 -1.50 25.42 -8.89
CA ALA A 275 -0.48 24.74 -9.69
C ALA A 275 -1.10 23.98 -10.86
N LEU A 276 -0.53 24.13 -12.04
CA LEU A 276 -0.73 23.29 -13.21
C LEU A 276 0.53 22.47 -13.43
N THR A 277 0.39 21.15 -13.42
CA THR A 277 1.51 20.22 -13.57
C THR A 277 1.23 19.25 -14.71
N ALA A 278 2.17 19.11 -15.62
CA ALA A 278 2.14 18.10 -16.67
C ALA A 278 3.39 17.23 -16.58
N GLY A 279 3.21 15.92 -16.72
CA GLY A 279 4.32 14.97 -16.62
C GLY A 279 4.11 13.75 -17.50
N ARG A 280 5.22 13.26 -18.06
CA ARG A 280 5.29 11.97 -18.73
C ARG A 280 6.35 11.13 -18.09
N ASN A 281 5.96 9.94 -17.65
CA ASN A 281 6.88 8.95 -17.11
C ASN A 281 6.81 7.68 -17.96
N ARG A 282 7.97 7.19 -18.39
CA ARG A 282 8.12 5.85 -18.96
C ARG A 282 8.98 5.03 -18.03
N SER A 283 8.49 3.86 -17.63
CA SER A 283 9.20 2.92 -16.77
C SER A 283 9.27 1.56 -17.45
N ASP A 284 10.49 1.04 -17.58
CA ASP A 284 10.79 -0.29 -18.05
C ASP A 284 11.34 -1.09 -16.85
N PHE A 285 10.81 -2.27 -16.60
CA PHE A 285 11.16 -3.12 -15.46
C PHE A 285 11.37 -4.56 -15.94
N ALA A 286 12.41 -5.21 -15.41
CA ALA A 286 12.67 -6.62 -15.61
C ALA A 286 12.97 -7.29 -14.27
N ASN A 287 12.43 -8.48 -14.07
CA ASN A 287 12.70 -9.33 -12.92
C ASN A 287 13.05 -10.74 -13.38
N PHE A 288 14.02 -11.33 -12.70
CA PHE A 288 14.44 -12.69 -12.91
C PHE A 288 14.64 -13.38 -11.56
N SER A 289 14.17 -14.60 -11.41
CA SER A 289 14.38 -15.43 -10.24
C SER A 289 14.73 -16.86 -10.67
N LEU A 290 15.75 -17.39 -10.04
CA LEU A 290 16.21 -18.76 -10.21
C LEU A 290 16.19 -19.45 -8.86
N LYS A 291 15.48 -20.59 -8.78
CA LYS A 291 15.43 -21.45 -7.61
C LYS A 291 15.97 -22.82 -8.01
N TYR A 292 17.11 -23.20 -7.45
CA TYR A 292 17.81 -24.43 -7.78
C TYR A 292 18.04 -25.31 -6.55
N LYS A 293 17.33 -26.43 -6.49
CA LYS A 293 17.54 -27.49 -5.51
C LYS A 293 18.69 -28.37 -6.00
N ILE A 294 19.91 -28.07 -5.60
CA ILE A 294 21.12 -28.82 -5.99
C ILE A 294 20.98 -30.28 -5.55
N ASP A 295 20.57 -30.45 -4.30
CA ASP A 295 20.18 -31.71 -3.70
C ASP A 295 19.11 -31.47 -2.59
N ASP A 296 18.67 -32.52 -1.87
CA ASP A 296 17.64 -32.43 -0.82
C ASP A 296 18.09 -31.61 0.41
N ARG A 297 19.36 -31.23 0.48
CA ARG A 297 19.95 -30.46 1.57
C ARG A 297 20.49 -29.11 1.15
N THR A 298 20.55 -28.83 -0.16
CA THR A 298 21.22 -27.65 -0.68
C THR A 298 20.31 -26.88 -1.64
N LEU A 299 20.07 -25.63 -1.33
CA LEU A 299 19.23 -24.72 -2.10
C LEU A 299 20.05 -23.49 -2.50
N LEU A 300 19.93 -23.10 -3.74
CA LEU A 300 20.44 -21.83 -4.28
C LEU A 300 19.26 -21.04 -4.84
N ASN A 301 19.04 -19.83 -4.30
CA ASN A 301 18.12 -18.85 -4.85
C ASN A 301 18.90 -17.66 -5.38
N ILE A 302 18.60 -17.23 -6.59
CA ILE A 302 19.11 -15.99 -7.18
C ILE A 302 17.92 -15.16 -7.61
N SER A 303 17.89 -13.90 -7.20
CA SER A 303 16.88 -12.94 -7.63
C SER A 303 17.58 -11.70 -8.16
N ALA A 304 17.20 -11.27 -9.35
CA ALA A 304 17.70 -10.06 -9.97
C ALA A 304 16.54 -9.24 -10.51
N ASN A 305 16.53 -7.96 -10.24
CA ASN A 305 15.61 -7.06 -10.90
C ASN A 305 16.32 -5.78 -11.31
N GLY A 306 15.80 -5.16 -12.36
CA GLY A 306 16.29 -3.89 -12.86
C GLY A 306 15.14 -3.03 -13.35
N SER A 307 15.27 -1.73 -13.18
CA SER A 307 14.35 -0.78 -13.76
C SER A 307 15.06 0.40 -14.40
N ARG A 308 14.43 0.97 -15.41
CA ARG A 308 14.82 2.21 -16.03
C ARG A 308 13.58 3.09 -16.14
N ALA A 309 13.67 4.31 -15.62
CA ALA A 309 12.63 5.31 -15.74
C ALA A 309 13.15 6.53 -16.50
N ARG A 310 12.31 7.13 -17.32
CA ARG A 310 12.52 8.42 -17.96
C ARG A 310 11.32 9.30 -17.62
N THR A 311 11.59 10.43 -17.02
CA THR A 311 10.57 11.39 -16.62
C THR A 311 10.81 12.70 -17.32
N THR A 312 9.75 13.33 -17.80
CA THR A 312 9.74 14.72 -18.27
C THR A 312 8.53 15.39 -17.64
N GLY A 313 8.68 16.62 -17.21
CA GLY A 313 7.59 17.34 -16.57
C GLY A 313 7.72 18.84 -16.71
N SER A 314 6.60 19.52 -16.56
CA SER A 314 6.52 20.96 -16.43
C SER A 314 5.53 21.33 -15.33
N SER A 315 5.79 22.40 -14.63
CA SER A 315 4.87 22.92 -13.61
C SER A 315 4.86 24.45 -13.69
N ALA A 316 3.68 25.02 -13.55
CA ALA A 316 3.47 26.46 -13.34
C ALA A 316 2.70 26.61 -12.03
N THR A 317 3.30 27.30 -11.06
CA THR A 317 2.74 27.49 -9.72
C THR A 317 2.67 28.97 -9.41
N THR A 318 1.51 29.45 -8.97
CA THR A 318 1.34 30.78 -8.41
C THR A 318 1.07 30.63 -6.92
N THR A 319 1.74 31.43 -6.11
CA THR A 319 1.67 31.37 -4.64
C THR A 319 1.48 32.77 -4.10
N GLU A 320 0.56 32.94 -3.15
CA GLU A 320 0.33 34.17 -2.39
C GLU A 320 0.44 33.88 -0.90
N LEU A 321 1.24 34.69 -0.21
CA LEU A 321 1.35 34.68 1.26
C LEU A 321 0.69 35.93 1.83
N TYR A 322 -0.12 35.78 2.88
CA TYR A 322 -0.88 36.87 3.48
C TYR A 322 -1.12 36.68 4.98
N GLU A 323 -1.47 37.78 5.65
CA GLU A 323 -1.94 37.84 7.05
C GLU A 323 -3.40 38.28 7.08
N LYS A 324 -4.24 37.58 7.85
CA LYS A 324 -5.62 38.05 8.10
C LYS A 324 -5.66 39.19 9.08
N GLY A 325 -6.36 40.23 8.76
CA GLY A 325 -6.62 41.37 9.68
C GLY A 325 -5.57 42.49 9.67
N SER A 326 -4.57 42.42 8.76
CA SER A 326 -3.67 43.56 8.52
C SER A 326 -4.21 44.44 7.38
N ALA A 327 -3.83 45.73 7.39
CA ALA A 327 -4.17 46.67 6.31
C ALA A 327 -3.50 46.28 4.96
N ILE A 328 -2.62 45.28 4.97
CA ILE A 328 -1.88 44.74 3.84
C ILE A 328 -2.19 43.26 3.80
N ASP A 329 -3.11 42.83 2.93
CA ASP A 329 -3.54 41.44 2.83
C ASP A 329 -2.45 40.54 2.24
N SER A 330 -1.60 41.01 1.32
CA SER A 330 -0.56 40.22 0.69
C SER A 330 0.83 40.65 1.11
N LEU A 331 1.63 39.69 1.65
CA LEU A 331 3.04 39.89 1.98
C LEU A 331 3.93 39.65 0.78
N THR A 332 3.63 38.59 0.03
CA THR A 332 4.45 38.15 -1.11
C THR A 332 3.59 37.41 -2.13
N SER A 333 3.81 37.71 -3.40
CA SER A 333 3.28 36.92 -4.51
C SER A 333 4.42 36.34 -5.34
N SER A 334 4.30 35.07 -5.74
CA SER A 334 5.33 34.36 -6.48
C SER A 334 4.75 33.52 -7.60
N THR A 335 5.38 33.57 -8.78
CA THR A 335 5.14 32.65 -9.87
C THR A 335 6.40 31.84 -10.13
N LEU A 336 6.28 30.52 -10.13
CA LEU A 336 7.35 29.57 -10.40
C LEU A 336 6.97 28.69 -11.58
N GLN A 337 7.76 28.74 -12.63
CA GLN A 337 7.64 27.84 -13.78
C GLN A 337 8.85 26.90 -13.78
N THR A 338 8.61 25.60 -13.93
CA THR A 338 9.68 24.60 -13.98
C THR A 338 9.50 23.69 -15.18
N SER A 339 10.61 23.27 -15.77
CA SER A 339 10.69 22.20 -16.75
C SER A 339 11.73 21.19 -16.27
N THR A 340 11.33 19.94 -16.12
CA THR A 340 12.19 18.90 -15.56
C THR A 340 12.39 17.76 -16.54
N GLY A 341 13.61 17.25 -16.60
CA GLY A 341 13.97 16.02 -17.27
C GLY A 341 14.67 15.07 -16.31
N GLY A 342 14.45 13.76 -16.48
CA GLY A 342 15.11 12.81 -15.57
C GLY A 342 15.28 11.44 -16.20
N ARG A 343 16.34 10.75 -15.78
CA ARG A 343 16.61 9.33 -16.06
C ARG A 343 17.06 8.65 -14.79
N ALA A 344 16.28 7.68 -14.35
CA ALA A 344 16.66 6.84 -13.22
C ALA A 344 16.89 5.39 -13.70
N THR A 345 17.91 4.76 -13.14
CA THR A 345 18.20 3.33 -13.37
C THR A 345 18.44 2.69 -12.02
N SER A 346 17.74 1.61 -11.72
CA SER A 346 17.96 0.84 -10.50
C SER A 346 18.20 -0.64 -10.81
N TYR A 347 18.96 -1.28 -9.93
CA TYR A 347 19.16 -2.72 -9.96
C TYR A 347 19.16 -3.29 -8.53
N TYR A 348 18.75 -4.53 -8.43
CA TYR A 348 18.86 -5.34 -7.23
C TYR A 348 19.27 -6.76 -7.62
N LEU A 349 20.26 -7.29 -6.92
CA LEU A 349 20.72 -8.67 -7.04
C LEU A 349 20.80 -9.27 -5.64
N SER A 350 20.18 -10.43 -5.44
CA SER A 350 20.27 -11.21 -4.22
C SER A 350 20.60 -12.66 -4.55
N THR A 351 21.54 -13.22 -3.83
CA THR A 351 21.90 -14.63 -3.91
C THR A 351 21.84 -15.20 -2.51
N ASP A 352 21.09 -16.26 -2.33
CA ASP A 352 20.94 -17.00 -1.08
C ASP A 352 21.30 -18.46 -1.32
N PHE A 353 22.39 -18.92 -0.72
CA PHE A 353 22.84 -20.30 -0.72
C PHE A 353 22.66 -20.87 0.67
N THR A 354 21.85 -21.92 0.81
CA THR A 354 21.58 -22.58 2.09
C THR A 354 21.86 -24.06 2.00
N ARG A 355 22.65 -24.58 2.95
CA ARG A 355 22.97 -26.00 3.08
C ARG A 355 22.64 -26.50 4.47
N ARG A 356 21.81 -27.54 4.54
CA ARG A 356 21.57 -28.32 5.75
C ARG A 356 22.65 -29.33 5.95
N LEU A 357 23.37 -29.26 7.09
CA LEU A 357 24.55 -30.08 7.38
C LEU A 357 24.18 -31.45 7.92
N ASN A 358 23.09 -31.55 8.67
CA ASN A 358 22.65 -32.81 9.30
C ASN A 358 21.12 -32.98 9.33
N LYS A 359 20.65 -34.14 9.75
CA LYS A 359 19.20 -34.43 9.88
C LYS A 359 18.52 -33.62 10.97
N ALA A 360 19.25 -33.16 11.99
CA ALA A 360 18.71 -32.35 13.07
C ALA A 360 18.35 -30.90 12.63
N GLY A 361 18.81 -30.47 11.44
CA GLY A 361 18.51 -29.15 10.88
C GLY A 361 19.62 -28.12 11.08
N THR A 362 20.81 -28.52 11.55
CA THR A 362 21.98 -27.62 11.54
C THR A 362 22.23 -27.17 10.12
N SER A 363 22.35 -25.85 9.89
CA SER A 363 22.48 -25.30 8.55
C SER A 363 23.43 -24.11 8.51
N ILE A 364 23.97 -23.89 7.34
CA ILE A 364 24.76 -22.71 6.99
C ILE A 364 24.09 -22.00 5.80
N SER A 365 23.97 -20.69 5.90
CA SER A 365 23.42 -19.86 4.82
C SER A 365 24.39 -18.73 4.51
N LEU A 366 24.70 -18.57 3.22
CA LEU A 366 25.46 -17.42 2.69
C LEU A 366 24.50 -16.58 1.88
N LYS A 367 24.33 -15.32 2.27
CA LYS A 367 23.52 -14.35 1.54
C LYS A 367 24.37 -13.19 1.07
N ALA A 368 24.22 -12.86 -0.21
CA ALA A 368 24.84 -11.70 -0.82
C ALA A 368 23.77 -10.85 -1.51
N ASP A 369 23.68 -9.59 -1.12
CA ASP A 369 22.74 -8.61 -1.69
C ASP A 369 23.55 -7.44 -2.27
N ALA A 370 23.17 -7.00 -3.45
CA ALA A 370 23.69 -5.77 -4.06
C ALA A 370 22.55 -5.00 -4.71
N ASN A 371 22.46 -3.71 -4.40
CA ASN A 371 21.50 -2.84 -5.07
C ASN A 371 22.12 -1.48 -5.36
N GLY A 372 21.61 -0.82 -6.37
CA GLY A 372 22.03 0.52 -6.70
C GLY A 372 20.96 1.28 -7.45
N ASN A 373 21.04 2.58 -7.29
CA ASN A 373 20.26 3.56 -8.02
C ASN A 373 21.18 4.63 -8.60
N SER A 374 20.94 5.01 -9.84
CA SER A 374 21.58 6.15 -10.51
C SER A 374 20.47 7.01 -11.09
N ASP A 375 20.42 8.25 -10.64
CA ASP A 375 19.48 9.25 -11.10
C ASP A 375 20.23 10.44 -11.70
N HIS A 376 19.77 10.91 -12.84
CA HIS A 376 20.24 12.12 -13.51
C HIS A 376 19.01 12.95 -13.81
N SER A 377 18.84 14.02 -13.09
CA SER A 377 17.73 14.96 -13.34
C SER A 377 18.27 16.34 -13.66
N ASP A 378 17.55 17.02 -14.53
CA ASP A 378 17.75 18.41 -14.88
C ASP A 378 16.47 19.19 -14.60
N ASN A 379 16.62 20.44 -14.20
CA ASN A 379 15.52 21.35 -13.88
C ASN A 379 15.84 22.75 -14.39
N LEU A 380 15.02 23.24 -15.29
CA LEU A 380 15.01 24.65 -15.68
C LEU A 380 13.88 25.34 -14.90
N SER A 381 14.21 26.35 -14.13
CA SER A 381 13.25 27.10 -13.30
C SER A 381 13.29 28.59 -13.59
N LEU A 382 12.12 29.18 -13.78
CA LEU A 382 11.91 30.62 -13.85
C LEU A 382 11.04 31.02 -12.64
N SER A 383 11.61 31.78 -11.71
CA SER A 383 10.91 32.27 -10.51
C SER A 383 10.82 33.78 -10.56
N GLN A 384 9.62 34.32 -10.40
CA GLN A 384 9.34 35.73 -10.23
C GLN A 384 8.63 35.92 -8.91
N THR A 385 9.28 36.60 -7.95
CA THR A 385 8.76 36.82 -6.61
C THR A 385 8.69 38.32 -6.35
N ARG A 386 7.50 38.80 -6.01
CA ARG A 386 7.22 40.19 -5.62
C ARG A 386 6.99 40.25 -4.12
N TYR A 387 7.82 40.99 -3.43
CA TYR A 387 7.67 41.32 -2.01
C TYR A 387 6.94 42.64 -1.89
N HIS A 388 5.79 42.64 -1.23
CA HIS A 388 4.96 43.82 -1.06
C HIS A 388 5.44 44.57 0.19
N ARG A 389 5.81 45.86 0.04
CA ARG A 389 6.20 46.80 1.11
C ARG A 389 7.34 46.27 2.03
N LEU A 390 8.51 45.93 1.45
CA LEU A 390 9.68 45.65 2.28
C LEU A 390 10.03 46.85 3.14
N ALA A 391 10.08 46.68 4.48
CA ALA A 391 10.43 47.74 5.41
C ALA A 391 11.82 48.33 5.08
N GLY A 392 11.86 49.61 4.77
CA GLY A 392 13.10 50.36 4.49
C GLY A 392 13.26 50.89 3.06
N ALA A 393 12.54 50.35 2.05
CA ALA A 393 12.36 51.00 0.76
C ALA A 393 11.18 51.97 0.85
N ALA A 394 11.30 53.20 0.44
CA ALA A 394 10.27 54.28 0.51
C ALA A 394 8.92 53.81 -0.15
N GLY A 395 8.25 52.86 0.47
CA GLY A 395 6.89 52.41 0.15
C GLY A 395 6.72 51.57 -1.13
N GLY A 396 7.79 51.05 -1.75
CA GLY A 396 7.71 50.32 -3.03
C GLY A 396 7.85 48.78 -2.88
N ASP A 397 7.24 48.04 -3.84
CA ASP A 397 7.41 46.62 -4.01
C ASP A 397 8.81 46.28 -4.52
N SER A 398 9.39 45.17 -4.03
CA SER A 398 10.65 44.60 -4.57
C SER A 398 10.37 43.39 -5.44
N LEU A 399 11.01 43.31 -6.60
CA LEU A 399 10.87 42.21 -7.56
C LEU A 399 12.19 41.41 -7.64
N LEU A 400 12.11 40.12 -7.33
CA LEU A 400 13.20 39.15 -7.51
C LEU A 400 12.90 38.25 -8.70
N LEU A 401 13.77 38.29 -9.72
CA LEU A 401 13.70 37.39 -10.88
C LEU A 401 14.88 36.42 -10.84
N ARG A 402 14.61 35.13 -11.01
CA ARG A 402 15.65 34.08 -11.10
C ARG A 402 15.33 33.13 -12.24
N HIS A 403 16.34 32.84 -13.04
CA HIS A 403 16.24 31.89 -14.15
C HIS A 403 17.41 30.92 -14.07
N LEU A 404 17.18 29.73 -13.49
CA LEU A 404 18.22 28.77 -13.15
C LEU A 404 18.04 27.46 -13.93
N TYR A 405 19.14 26.94 -14.45
CA TYR A 405 19.22 25.57 -14.93
C TYR A 405 20.10 24.74 -13.98
N GLN A 406 19.58 23.63 -13.51
CA GLN A 406 20.27 22.79 -12.51
C GLN A 406 20.35 21.35 -13.01
N LEU A 407 21.54 20.75 -12.86
CA LEU A 407 21.80 19.34 -13.07
C LEU A 407 22.04 18.67 -11.72
N THR A 408 21.29 17.59 -11.43
CA THR A 408 21.35 16.92 -10.11
C THR A 408 21.57 15.41 -10.26
N PRO A 409 22.80 14.96 -10.59
CA PRO A 409 23.10 13.54 -10.59
C PRO A 409 23.18 12.98 -9.16
N SER A 410 22.59 11.81 -8.96
CA SER A 410 22.62 11.07 -7.69
C SER A 410 22.96 9.61 -7.94
N HIS A 411 23.87 9.06 -7.14
CA HIS A 411 24.28 7.66 -7.22
C HIS A 411 24.25 7.02 -5.84
N GLN A 412 23.56 5.88 -5.74
CA GLN A 412 23.56 5.08 -4.53
C GLN A 412 23.93 3.63 -4.86
N ARG A 413 24.80 3.05 -4.03
CA ARG A 413 25.16 1.62 -4.09
C ARG A 413 25.19 1.05 -2.69
N ASN A 414 24.57 -0.11 -2.51
CA ASN A 414 24.56 -0.85 -1.27
C ASN A 414 24.94 -2.29 -1.58
N SER A 415 25.82 -2.86 -0.78
CA SER A 415 26.22 -4.26 -0.90
C SER A 415 26.33 -4.84 0.51
N ARG A 416 25.84 -6.07 0.67
CA ARG A 416 25.90 -6.82 1.93
C ARG A 416 26.23 -8.26 1.62
N VAL A 417 27.17 -8.83 2.36
CA VAL A 417 27.45 -10.27 2.36
C VAL A 417 27.34 -10.75 3.79
N SER A 418 26.57 -11.79 4.06
CA SER A 418 26.38 -12.31 5.40
C SER A 418 26.41 -13.83 5.40
N LEU A 419 27.13 -14.38 6.38
CA LEU A 419 27.17 -15.80 6.70
C LEU A 419 26.33 -16.02 7.96
N ARG A 420 25.42 -16.99 7.93
CA ARG A 420 24.58 -17.37 9.06
C ARG A 420 24.72 -18.86 9.35
N PHE A 421 24.91 -19.17 10.62
CA PHE A 421 24.91 -20.52 11.14
C PHE A 421 23.67 -20.72 12.02
N THR A 422 22.95 -21.80 11.80
CA THR A 422 21.76 -22.18 12.57
C THR A 422 22.00 -23.51 13.25
N GLN A 423 21.84 -23.57 14.58
CA GLN A 423 22.00 -24.73 15.39
C GLN A 423 20.71 -25.06 16.15
N PRO A 424 20.01 -26.17 15.86
CA PRO A 424 18.95 -26.69 16.72
C PRO A 424 19.51 -27.20 18.05
N LEU A 425 18.88 -26.81 19.12
CA LEU A 425 19.13 -27.30 20.49
C LEU A 425 17.90 -28.08 20.93
N GLY A 426 17.89 -29.38 20.60
CA GLY A 426 16.74 -30.25 20.80
C GLY A 426 15.61 -29.99 19.77
N LYS A 427 14.36 -30.32 20.17
CA LYS A 427 13.19 -30.23 19.27
C LYS A 427 12.49 -28.84 19.25
N LEU A 428 12.71 -28.05 20.27
CA LEU A 428 11.94 -26.85 20.56
C LEU A 428 12.73 -25.55 20.35
N LEU A 429 14.05 -25.58 20.47
CA LEU A 429 14.89 -24.39 20.48
C LEU A 429 15.88 -24.43 19.32
N ARG A 430 16.07 -23.27 18.68
CA ARG A 430 17.09 -23.03 17.65
C ARG A 430 17.83 -21.74 17.95
N LEU A 431 19.14 -21.78 17.76
CA LEU A 431 19.99 -20.60 17.86
C LEU A 431 20.57 -20.27 16.48
N GLN A 432 20.67 -19.00 16.18
CA GLN A 432 21.32 -18.47 14.99
C GLN A 432 22.39 -17.48 15.38
N ALA A 433 23.57 -17.63 14.79
CA ALA A 433 24.62 -16.63 14.81
C ALA A 433 24.98 -16.26 13.38
N GLY A 434 25.15 -14.99 13.13
CA GLY A 434 25.48 -14.49 11.79
C GLY A 434 26.49 -13.37 11.85
N TYR A 435 27.37 -13.32 10.85
CA TYR A 435 28.31 -12.24 10.65
C TYR A 435 28.16 -11.69 9.23
N GLY A 436 28.16 -10.36 9.11
CA GLY A 436 27.96 -9.68 7.83
C GLY A 436 28.91 -8.51 7.60
N LEU A 437 29.20 -8.27 6.32
CA LEU A 437 29.93 -7.10 5.84
C LEU A 437 28.96 -6.24 5.05
N VAL A 438 28.94 -4.94 5.32
CA VAL A 438 28.05 -3.97 4.70
C VAL A 438 28.88 -2.84 4.10
N TYR A 439 28.58 -2.52 2.84
CA TYR A 439 29.12 -1.35 2.16
C TYR A 439 27.99 -0.53 1.55
N ARG A 440 27.91 0.75 1.90
CA ARG A 440 26.92 1.68 1.35
C ARG A 440 27.66 2.93 0.86
N LYS A 441 27.32 3.40 -0.34
CA LYS A 441 27.85 4.66 -0.89
C LYS A 441 26.71 5.46 -1.49
N THR A 442 26.61 6.72 -1.10
CA THR A 442 25.72 7.72 -1.71
C THR A 442 26.58 8.90 -2.16
N ALA A 443 26.34 9.38 -3.36
CA ALA A 443 26.98 10.58 -3.90
C ALA A 443 25.92 11.39 -4.64
N ASN A 444 25.81 12.66 -4.29
CA ASN A 444 24.92 13.62 -4.92
C ASN A 444 25.76 14.81 -5.39
N ALA A 445 25.47 15.31 -6.58
CA ALA A 445 26.04 16.56 -7.05
C ALA A 445 24.93 17.47 -7.56
N ARG A 446 25.19 18.75 -7.59
CA ARG A 446 24.36 19.76 -8.22
C ARG A 446 25.25 20.77 -8.93
N ASP A 447 25.03 20.93 -10.21
CA ASP A 447 25.55 22.04 -10.99
C ASP A 447 24.42 23.02 -11.30
N SER A 448 24.66 24.30 -11.10
CA SER A 448 23.65 25.34 -11.30
C SER A 448 24.20 26.40 -12.23
N TYR A 449 23.39 26.84 -13.19
CA TYR A 449 23.73 27.84 -14.19
C TYR A 449 22.68 28.94 -14.21
N ASP A 450 23.11 30.19 -14.33
CA ASP A 450 22.22 31.33 -14.47
C ASP A 450 21.84 31.53 -15.94
N TYR A 451 20.63 31.16 -16.27
CA TYR A 451 20.06 31.29 -17.64
C TYR A 451 19.51 32.69 -17.92
N GLY A 452 19.41 33.55 -16.90
CA GLY A 452 19.05 34.97 -17.03
C GLY A 452 20.24 35.85 -17.47
N ALA A 453 21.49 35.36 -17.23
CA ALA A 453 22.68 36.08 -17.59
C ALA A 453 23.24 35.68 -18.97
N PRO A 454 23.90 36.60 -19.70
CA PRO A 454 24.62 36.27 -20.92
C PRO A 454 25.67 35.16 -20.62
N MET A 455 25.96 34.27 -21.60
CA MET A 455 26.88 33.17 -21.49
C MET A 455 26.52 32.10 -20.44
N ARG A 456 25.41 32.22 -19.73
CA ARG A 456 24.89 31.23 -18.75
C ARG A 456 25.95 30.76 -17.75
N PRO A 457 26.56 31.67 -16.96
CA PRO A 457 27.64 31.33 -16.04
C PRO A 457 27.20 30.30 -15.01
N ARG A 458 28.15 29.46 -14.60
CA ARG A 458 27.94 28.54 -13.45
C ARG A 458 27.87 29.36 -12.16
N VAL A 459 26.86 29.03 -11.34
CA VAL A 459 26.65 29.68 -10.03
C VAL A 459 27.27 28.81 -8.94
N ASP A 460 28.54 29.05 -8.61
CA ASP A 460 29.30 28.20 -7.67
C ASP A 460 28.73 28.14 -6.25
N SER A 461 28.06 29.20 -5.81
CA SER A 461 27.36 29.22 -4.52
C SER A 461 26.20 28.23 -4.45
N LEU A 462 25.58 27.87 -5.59
CA LEU A 462 24.48 26.91 -5.69
C LEU A 462 24.92 25.53 -6.18
N ALA A 463 26.17 25.42 -6.68
CA ALA A 463 26.76 24.18 -7.11
C ALA A 463 27.46 23.47 -5.95
N GLY A 464 27.43 22.13 -5.94
CA GLY A 464 28.12 21.39 -4.89
C GLY A 464 28.02 19.88 -5.07
N GLU A 465 28.95 19.20 -4.42
CA GLU A 465 29.02 17.75 -4.36
C GLU A 465 28.97 17.27 -2.91
N SER A 466 28.26 16.18 -2.66
CA SER A 466 28.25 15.53 -1.36
C SER A 466 28.35 14.01 -1.51
N ARG A 467 29.09 13.38 -0.62
CA ARG A 467 29.30 11.94 -0.62
C ARG A 467 29.28 11.36 0.79
N LEU A 468 28.70 10.18 0.91
CA LEU A 468 28.70 9.38 2.13
C LEU A 468 29.09 7.97 1.78
N ALA A 469 30.18 7.45 2.36
CA ALA A 469 30.55 6.06 2.27
C ALA A 469 30.51 5.43 3.66
N THR A 470 29.77 4.33 3.82
CA THR A 470 29.65 3.58 5.06
C THR A 470 30.22 2.18 4.85
N ARG A 471 31.15 1.78 5.72
CA ARG A 471 31.66 0.41 5.84
C ARG A 471 31.23 -0.13 7.19
N GLY A 472 30.49 -1.23 7.20
CA GLY A 472 29.93 -1.82 8.42
C GLY A 472 30.30 -3.29 8.58
N GLN A 473 30.39 -3.71 9.83
CA GLN A 473 30.45 -5.10 10.26
C GLN A 473 29.21 -5.37 11.11
N GLU A 474 28.53 -6.47 10.85
CA GLU A 474 27.27 -6.80 11.48
C GLU A 474 27.38 -8.15 12.20
N LEU A 475 26.94 -8.18 13.46
CA LEU A 475 26.74 -9.40 14.22
C LEU A 475 25.23 -9.58 14.42
N THR A 476 24.72 -10.76 14.08
CA THR A 476 23.34 -11.18 14.29
C THR A 476 23.30 -12.32 15.28
N LEU A 477 22.52 -12.18 16.34
CA LEU A 477 22.20 -13.27 17.26
C LEU A 477 20.69 -13.40 17.33
N ARG A 478 20.18 -14.61 17.14
CA ARG A 478 18.73 -14.89 17.18
C ARG A 478 18.46 -16.21 17.86
N MET A 479 17.34 -16.27 18.58
CA MET A 479 16.82 -17.47 19.22
C MET A 479 15.37 -17.68 18.76
N ASP A 480 15.03 -18.90 18.37
CA ASP A 480 13.70 -19.31 17.99
C ASP A 480 13.26 -20.50 18.87
N TYR A 481 12.14 -20.33 19.56
CA TYR A 481 11.49 -21.37 20.37
C TYR A 481 10.13 -21.70 19.79
N LYS A 482 9.84 -22.96 19.52
CA LYS A 482 8.57 -23.46 19.00
C LYS A 482 8.03 -24.58 19.89
N GLY A 483 7.15 -24.21 20.85
CA GLY A 483 6.45 -25.12 21.74
C GLY A 483 5.04 -25.45 21.28
N ARG A 484 4.26 -26.16 22.09
CA ARG A 484 2.89 -26.58 21.75
C ARG A 484 1.91 -25.43 21.56
N HIS A 485 2.02 -24.40 22.38
CA HIS A 485 1.13 -23.24 22.40
C HIS A 485 1.86 -21.91 22.17
N TRP A 486 3.17 -21.92 22.31
CA TRP A 486 4.01 -20.74 22.19
C TRP A 486 5.01 -20.89 21.06
N THR A 487 5.11 -19.85 20.26
CA THR A 487 6.25 -19.63 19.35
C THR A 487 6.86 -18.31 19.75
N VAL A 488 8.13 -18.33 20.14
CA VAL A 488 8.86 -17.11 20.54
C VAL A 488 10.11 -17.04 19.69
N ASN A 489 10.30 -15.93 19.01
CA ASN A 489 11.55 -15.62 18.35
C ASN A 489 12.05 -14.25 18.84
N GLY A 490 13.34 -14.12 18.99
CA GLY A 490 13.94 -12.89 19.43
C GLY A 490 15.40 -12.84 19.00
N GLY A 491 15.88 -11.62 18.77
CA GLY A 491 17.27 -11.45 18.37
C GLY A 491 17.69 -9.99 18.37
N VAL A 492 18.97 -9.81 18.17
CA VAL A 492 19.57 -8.49 18.00
C VAL A 492 20.55 -8.51 16.84
N VAL A 493 20.52 -7.46 16.07
CA VAL A 493 21.55 -7.14 15.08
C VAL A 493 22.31 -5.93 15.57
N VAL A 494 23.62 -6.04 15.67
CA VAL A 494 24.52 -4.95 16.02
C VAL A 494 25.43 -4.68 14.81
N GLU A 495 25.42 -3.45 14.32
CA GLU A 495 26.23 -3.03 13.17
C GLU A 495 27.20 -1.91 13.59
N TRP A 496 28.51 -2.19 13.55
CA TRP A 496 29.57 -1.22 13.75
C TRP A 496 29.91 -0.59 12.41
N GLN A 497 29.85 0.72 12.34
CA GLN A 497 30.01 1.48 11.11
C GLN A 497 31.16 2.49 11.19
N ARG A 498 31.89 2.58 10.08
CA ARG A 498 32.76 3.72 9.77
C ARG A 498 32.12 4.47 8.60
N ARG A 499 31.80 5.76 8.82
CA ARG A 499 31.11 6.63 7.88
C ARG A 499 32.06 7.75 7.46
N SER A 500 32.42 7.81 6.18
CA SER A 500 33.22 8.91 5.60
C SER A 500 32.25 9.84 4.86
N ILE A 501 32.27 11.10 5.27
CA ILE A 501 31.38 12.15 4.76
C ILE A 501 32.25 13.19 4.10
N GLY A 502 31.94 13.57 2.86
CA GLY A 502 32.63 14.64 2.15
C GLY A 502 31.63 15.58 1.51
N GLN A 503 31.89 16.88 1.57
CA GLN A 503 31.13 17.93 0.90
C GLN A 503 32.07 18.95 0.28
N ARG A 504 31.73 19.41 -0.93
CA ARG A 504 32.34 20.55 -1.60
C ARG A 504 31.24 21.48 -2.08
N GLN A 505 31.28 22.75 -1.72
CA GLN A 505 30.37 23.79 -2.20
C GLN A 505 31.13 25.12 -2.29
N GLY A 506 31.29 25.61 -3.51
CA GLY A 506 32.12 26.75 -3.76
C GLY A 506 33.53 26.51 -3.26
N PHE A 507 34.05 27.39 -2.42
CA PHE A 507 35.37 27.30 -1.79
C PHE A 507 35.38 26.47 -0.48
N ARG A 508 34.26 26.02 0.00
CA ARG A 508 34.13 25.19 1.23
C ARG A 508 34.27 23.73 0.92
N SER A 509 35.16 23.06 1.63
CA SER A 509 35.33 21.60 1.61
C SER A 509 35.28 21.07 3.03
N VAL A 510 34.47 20.05 3.28
CA VAL A 510 34.39 19.35 4.55
C VAL A 510 34.57 17.86 4.29
N ASP A 511 35.60 17.28 4.93
CA ASP A 511 35.80 15.83 4.96
C ASP A 511 35.82 15.38 6.42
N SER A 512 34.98 14.43 6.78
CA SER A 512 34.85 13.90 8.14
C SER A 512 34.68 12.39 8.15
N THR A 513 35.21 11.75 9.19
CA THR A 513 35.00 10.31 9.42
C THR A 513 34.37 10.10 10.80
N LEU A 514 33.19 9.50 10.82
CA LEU A 514 32.43 9.20 12.03
C LEU A 514 32.39 7.68 12.27
N ARG A 515 32.38 7.28 13.53
CA ARG A 515 32.10 5.92 13.96
C ARG A 515 30.69 5.89 14.56
N ALA A 516 29.91 4.89 14.20
CA ALA A 516 28.56 4.72 14.70
C ALA A 516 28.29 3.25 15.00
N VAL A 517 27.39 3.01 15.92
CA VAL A 517 26.86 1.66 16.22
C VAL A 517 25.34 1.73 16.06
N GLU A 518 24.78 0.77 15.36
CA GLU A 518 23.33 0.60 15.21
C GLU A 518 22.88 -0.65 15.93
N TYR A 519 21.78 -0.53 16.66
CA TYR A 519 21.13 -1.63 17.38
C TYR A 519 19.74 -1.88 16.77
N LYS A 520 19.45 -3.15 16.45
CA LYS A 520 18.18 -3.57 15.83
C LYS A 520 17.66 -4.81 16.60
N PRO A 521 17.16 -4.64 17.84
CA PRO A 521 16.52 -5.73 18.56
C PRO A 521 15.14 -6.02 18.00
N THR A 522 14.78 -7.31 17.94
CA THR A 522 13.45 -7.78 17.55
C THR A 522 13.00 -8.89 18.47
N ALA A 523 11.72 -8.92 18.82
CA ALA A 523 11.14 -10.02 19.58
C ALA A 523 9.69 -10.23 19.11
N THR A 524 9.31 -11.47 18.89
CA THR A 524 7.93 -11.86 18.58
C THR A 524 7.54 -13.02 19.49
N ALA A 525 6.38 -12.91 20.14
CA ALA A 525 5.78 -13.97 20.91
C ALA A 525 4.38 -14.25 20.37
N LYS A 526 4.16 -15.46 19.89
CA LYS A 526 2.86 -15.96 19.41
C LYS A 526 2.35 -17.02 20.36
N TRP A 527 1.14 -16.83 20.88
CA TRP A 527 0.44 -17.82 21.68
C TRP A 527 -0.83 -18.24 20.96
N ARG A 528 -1.06 -19.53 20.85
CA ARG A 528 -2.27 -20.10 20.25
C ARG A 528 -2.81 -21.24 21.11
N LYS A 529 -4.08 -21.14 21.49
CA LYS A 529 -4.81 -22.21 22.16
C LYS A 529 -6.24 -22.27 21.63
N GLY A 530 -6.59 -23.39 20.99
CA GLY A 530 -7.89 -23.55 20.37
C GLY A 530 -8.13 -22.50 19.27
N LYS A 531 -9.16 -21.68 19.43
CA LYS A 531 -9.58 -20.65 18.47
C LYS A 531 -9.10 -19.25 18.83
N VAL A 532 -8.23 -19.11 19.82
CA VAL A 532 -7.65 -17.85 20.26
C VAL A 532 -6.18 -17.82 19.92
N SER A 533 -5.73 -16.72 19.29
CA SER A 533 -4.31 -16.43 19.10
C SER A 533 -3.98 -15.04 19.61
N VAL A 534 -2.82 -14.90 20.21
CA VAL A 534 -2.24 -13.64 20.67
C VAL A 534 -0.84 -13.53 20.08
N GLU A 535 -0.55 -12.44 19.41
CA GLU A 535 0.78 -12.13 18.90
C GLU A 535 1.23 -10.79 19.47
N MET A 536 2.45 -10.76 19.99
CA MET A 536 3.14 -9.55 20.42
C MET A 536 4.46 -9.46 19.66
N ARG A 537 4.73 -8.30 19.06
CA ARG A 537 5.96 -8.05 18.32
C ARG A 537 6.58 -6.72 18.77
N TYR A 538 7.84 -6.78 19.10
CA TYR A 538 8.67 -5.62 19.38
C TYR A 538 9.76 -5.48 18.33
N ASP A 539 9.91 -4.27 17.78
CA ASP A 539 10.97 -3.92 16.85
C ASP A 539 11.63 -2.62 17.33
N GLY A 540 12.95 -2.65 17.48
CA GLY A 540 13.77 -1.48 17.74
C GLY A 540 14.80 -1.28 16.63
N TYR A 541 15.01 -0.05 16.16
CA TYR A 541 16.04 0.20 15.18
C TYR A 541 16.61 1.62 15.26
N THR A 542 17.92 1.69 15.08
CA THR A 542 18.67 2.94 14.92
C THR A 542 18.65 3.37 13.47
N THR A 543 18.36 4.63 13.21
CA THR A 543 18.43 5.25 11.89
C THR A 543 19.48 6.36 11.89
N GLN A 544 20.41 6.26 10.97
CA GLN A 544 21.41 7.30 10.77
C GLN A 544 20.85 8.45 9.92
N PRO A 545 21.29 9.70 10.14
CA PRO A 545 20.88 10.80 9.27
C PRO A 545 21.26 10.52 7.82
N SER A 546 20.40 10.89 6.87
CA SER A 546 20.67 10.80 5.44
C SER A 546 21.76 11.79 5.03
N LEU A 547 22.37 11.55 3.87
CA LEU A 547 23.33 12.50 3.32
C LEU A 547 22.70 13.89 3.09
N SER A 548 21.46 13.93 2.59
CA SER A 548 20.73 15.18 2.38
C SER A 548 20.41 15.90 3.67
N ALA A 549 20.09 15.19 4.75
CA ALA A 549 19.82 15.80 6.05
C ALA A 549 21.09 16.40 6.69
N LEU A 550 22.26 15.75 6.46
CA LEU A 550 23.54 16.23 6.97
C LEU A 550 24.11 17.37 6.12
N LEU A 551 24.08 17.23 4.80
CA LEU A 551 24.82 18.04 3.85
C LEU A 551 23.96 18.35 2.62
N THR A 552 23.05 19.30 2.73
CA THR A 552 22.31 19.81 1.56
C THR A 552 22.95 21.13 1.11
N PRO A 553 23.41 21.25 -0.13
CA PRO A 553 23.70 22.55 -0.71
C PRO A 553 22.46 23.42 -0.64
N VAL A 554 22.60 24.66 -0.19
CA VAL A 554 21.45 25.57 -0.04
C VAL A 554 20.73 25.71 -1.38
N ASP A 555 19.44 25.38 -1.41
CA ASP A 555 18.60 25.51 -2.59
C ASP A 555 17.75 26.77 -2.50
N VAL A 556 18.05 27.71 -3.34
CA VAL A 556 17.32 28.99 -3.45
C VAL A 556 16.57 29.12 -4.77
N SER A 557 16.35 28.02 -5.49
CA SER A 557 15.54 28.02 -6.72
C SER A 557 14.10 28.49 -6.44
N ASN A 558 13.57 28.16 -5.27
CA ASN A 558 12.38 28.77 -4.71
C ASN A 558 12.77 29.68 -3.53
N PRO A 559 12.78 31.00 -3.68
CA PRO A 559 13.22 31.91 -2.62
C PRO A 559 12.29 31.94 -1.39
N LEU A 560 11.05 31.47 -1.54
CA LEU A 560 10.09 31.38 -0.44
C LEU A 560 10.21 30.06 0.35
N SER A 561 11.08 29.12 -0.07
CA SER A 561 11.23 27.80 0.56
C SER A 561 12.66 27.30 0.40
N VAL A 562 13.50 27.62 1.38
CA VAL A 562 14.93 27.26 1.39
C VAL A 562 15.14 26.07 2.32
N ARG A 563 15.90 25.05 1.91
CA ARG A 563 16.25 23.90 2.75
C ARG A 563 17.76 23.85 3.01
N MET A 564 18.12 23.58 4.27
CA MET A 564 19.51 23.50 4.74
C MET A 564 19.79 22.18 5.44
N GLY A 565 20.98 21.62 5.22
CA GLY A 565 21.44 20.43 5.95
C GLY A 565 22.00 20.77 7.33
N ASN A 566 22.07 19.77 8.22
CA ASN A 566 22.60 19.88 9.58
C ASN A 566 23.67 18.80 9.85
N PRO A 567 24.96 19.13 9.80
CA PRO A 567 26.03 18.16 10.11
C PRO A 567 26.03 17.67 11.56
N GLY A 568 25.38 18.39 12.47
CA GLY A 568 25.28 18.06 13.91
C GLY A 568 24.24 17.02 14.27
N LEU A 569 23.52 16.45 13.30
CA LEU A 569 22.48 15.46 13.54
C LEU A 569 23.02 14.18 14.19
N LYS A 570 22.35 13.76 15.25
CA LYS A 570 22.56 12.49 15.95
C LYS A 570 21.67 11.40 15.36
N PRO A 571 22.06 10.11 15.47
CA PRO A 571 21.17 9.00 15.09
C PRO A 571 19.85 9.03 15.87
N SER A 572 18.76 8.71 15.19
CA SER A 572 17.47 8.47 15.83
C SER A 572 17.30 6.99 16.20
N TYR A 573 16.54 6.71 17.27
CA TYR A 573 16.17 5.37 17.67
C TYR A 573 14.65 5.24 17.77
N ARG A 574 14.08 4.38 16.96
CA ARG A 574 12.64 4.10 16.98
C ARG A 574 12.37 2.74 17.61
N GLN A 575 11.40 2.72 18.50
CA GLN A 575 10.83 1.48 19.04
C GLN A 575 9.36 1.37 18.69
N ARG A 576 8.95 0.14 18.42
CA ARG A 576 7.58 -0.20 18.04
C ARG A 576 7.15 -1.47 18.75
N LEU A 577 5.94 -1.44 19.32
CA LEU A 577 5.27 -2.59 19.89
C LEU A 577 3.94 -2.79 19.18
N ASP A 578 3.76 -3.96 18.58
CA ASP A 578 2.51 -4.40 17.99
C ASP A 578 1.91 -5.52 18.84
N VAL A 579 0.62 -5.47 19.07
CA VAL A 579 -0.15 -6.51 19.77
C VAL A 579 -1.34 -6.87 18.90
N ARG A 580 -1.58 -8.16 18.68
CA ARG A 580 -2.72 -8.68 17.93
C ARG A 580 -3.37 -9.83 18.68
N VAL A 581 -4.69 -9.74 18.84
CA VAL A 581 -5.51 -10.77 19.45
C VAL A 581 -6.58 -11.18 18.44
N GLU A 582 -6.65 -12.46 18.14
CA GLU A 582 -7.65 -13.01 17.22
C GLU A 582 -8.50 -14.06 17.91
N HIS A 583 -9.80 -14.04 17.62
CA HIS A 583 -10.75 -15.07 18.04
C HIS A 583 -11.50 -15.59 16.83
N GLU A 584 -11.05 -16.72 16.26
CA GLU A 584 -11.58 -17.28 14.99
C GLU A 584 -13.09 -17.57 15.04
N LYS A 585 -13.62 -18.10 16.15
CA LYS A 585 -15.05 -18.47 16.28
C LYS A 585 -15.97 -17.25 16.11
N TYR A 586 -15.55 -16.09 16.60
CA TYR A 586 -16.34 -14.87 16.56
C TYR A 586 -15.94 -13.96 15.40
N GLY A 587 -14.90 -14.31 14.63
CA GLY A 587 -14.36 -13.49 13.55
C GLY A 587 -13.84 -12.13 14.05
N LEU A 588 -13.25 -12.12 15.24
CA LEU A 588 -12.82 -10.91 15.93
C LEU A 588 -11.31 -10.79 15.89
N THR A 589 -10.82 -9.63 15.48
CA THR A 589 -9.38 -9.25 15.55
C THR A 589 -9.25 -7.90 16.23
N LEU A 590 -8.50 -7.86 17.32
CA LEU A 590 -8.08 -6.64 17.99
C LEU A 590 -6.59 -6.44 17.73
N SER A 591 -6.20 -5.24 17.29
CA SER A 591 -4.78 -4.90 17.09
C SER A 591 -4.45 -3.58 17.77
N GLY A 592 -3.27 -3.49 18.35
CA GLY A 592 -2.72 -2.28 18.94
C GLY A 592 -1.29 -2.05 18.46
N ASN A 593 -0.93 -0.82 18.21
CA ASN A 593 0.42 -0.39 17.84
C ASN A 593 0.84 0.79 18.71
N TYR A 594 2.02 0.72 19.27
CA TYR A 594 2.69 1.84 19.92
C TYR A 594 4.03 2.09 19.24
N SER A 595 4.32 3.34 18.88
CA SER A 595 5.60 3.74 18.30
C SER A 595 6.09 5.03 18.95
N ASN A 596 7.37 5.03 19.32
CA ASN A 596 8.06 6.20 19.87
C ASN A 596 9.44 6.33 19.22
N THR A 597 9.86 7.57 18.92
CA THR A 597 11.16 7.85 18.33
C THR A 597 11.95 8.79 19.22
N PHE A 598 13.13 8.37 19.63
CA PHE A 598 14.10 9.18 20.34
C PHE A 598 15.04 9.85 19.34
N ASN A 599 15.42 11.11 19.60
CA ASN A 599 16.21 11.94 18.69
C ASN A 599 15.67 11.92 17.26
N ASP A 600 14.35 12.03 17.11
CA ASP A 600 13.71 12.02 15.79
C ASP A 600 14.20 13.16 14.92
N PHE A 601 14.20 12.96 13.60
CA PHE A 601 14.53 14.00 12.64
C PHE A 601 13.27 14.82 12.36
N ALA A 602 13.21 16.00 12.97
CA ALA A 602 12.12 16.94 12.78
C ALA A 602 12.61 18.19 12.04
N GLU A 603 11.69 18.93 11.48
CA GLU A 603 12.01 20.22 10.86
C GLU A 603 11.93 21.35 11.91
N GLU A 604 12.94 22.18 11.94
CA GLU A 604 12.90 23.53 12.46
C GLU A 604 12.54 24.44 11.28
N VAL A 605 11.44 25.15 11.38
CA VAL A 605 11.00 26.08 10.35
C VAL A 605 11.27 27.50 10.83
N SER A 606 12.22 28.18 10.19
CA SER A 606 12.45 29.59 10.42
C SER A 606 11.67 30.44 9.43
N TYR A 607 10.89 31.36 9.94
CA TYR A 607 10.00 32.20 9.16
C TYR A 607 10.51 33.65 9.17
N ASP A 608 10.65 34.23 7.98
CA ASP A 608 10.97 35.66 7.83
C ASP A 608 9.66 36.46 7.79
N ASN A 609 9.42 37.22 8.85
CA ASN A 609 8.18 38.00 8.99
C ASN A 609 8.02 39.10 7.92
N ALA A 610 9.11 39.59 7.33
CA ALA A 610 9.05 40.65 6.31
C ALA A 610 8.73 40.11 4.92
N THR A 611 9.27 38.95 4.55
CA THR A 611 9.18 38.40 3.19
C THR A 611 8.22 37.22 3.10
N GLY A 612 7.89 36.59 4.26
CA GLY A 612 7.16 35.33 4.30
C GLY A 612 7.98 34.12 3.86
N ALA A 613 9.28 34.26 3.64
CA ALA A 613 10.17 33.16 3.25
C ALA A 613 10.37 32.19 4.41
N ARG A 614 10.51 30.91 4.09
CA ARG A 614 10.71 29.83 5.06
C ARG A 614 12.06 29.16 4.85
N THR A 615 12.79 28.98 5.92
CA THR A 615 14.00 28.16 5.92
C THR A 615 13.74 26.92 6.76
N TYR A 616 13.94 25.76 6.15
CA TYR A 616 13.78 24.45 6.78
C TYR A 616 15.15 23.91 7.17
N HIS A 617 15.31 23.59 8.45
CA HIS A 617 16.52 23.02 9.00
C HIS A 617 16.19 21.73 9.75
N THR A 618 16.84 20.61 9.43
CA THR A 618 16.59 19.35 10.13
C THR A 618 17.29 19.35 11.48
N VAL A 619 16.55 19.02 12.55
CA VAL A 619 17.04 18.94 13.91
C VAL A 619 16.66 17.64 14.59
N ASN A 620 17.36 17.26 15.66
CA ASN A 620 16.93 16.14 16.51
C ASN A 620 15.96 16.64 17.58
N ILE A 621 14.83 15.94 17.70
CA ILE A 621 13.80 16.27 18.69
C ILE A 621 13.26 15.00 19.36
N ASN A 622 12.74 15.15 20.58
CA ASN A 622 12.06 14.09 21.32
C ASN A 622 10.59 14.46 21.52
N GLY A 623 9.73 13.44 21.57
CA GLY A 623 8.31 13.61 21.86
C GLY A 623 7.37 13.07 20.79
N ASN A 624 7.88 12.76 19.60
CA ASN A 624 7.08 12.16 18.52
C ASN A 624 6.69 10.73 18.90
N ARG A 625 5.38 10.48 19.02
CA ARG A 625 4.82 9.19 19.39
C ARG A 625 3.47 8.96 18.76
N THR A 626 3.17 7.70 18.50
CA THR A 626 1.88 7.27 17.97
C THR A 626 1.34 6.07 18.75
N VAL A 627 0.03 6.06 18.97
CA VAL A 627 -0.73 4.92 19.50
C VAL A 627 -1.86 4.67 18.53
N GLU A 628 -1.97 3.46 18.06
CA GLU A 628 -3.06 3.02 17.17
C GLU A 628 -3.75 1.81 17.78
N GLY A 629 -5.08 1.80 17.76
CA GLY A 629 -5.91 0.66 18.09
C GLY A 629 -6.87 0.37 16.96
N SER A 630 -7.07 -0.88 16.62
CA SER A 630 -8.07 -1.29 15.63
C SER A 630 -8.83 -2.53 16.09
N LEU A 631 -10.13 -2.52 15.82
CA LEU A 631 -11.03 -3.62 16.04
C LEU A 631 -11.64 -4.00 14.71
N ARG A 632 -11.49 -5.26 14.30
CA ARG A 632 -12.17 -5.83 13.13
C ARG A 632 -13.06 -6.98 13.56
N TRP A 633 -14.24 -7.00 13.03
CA TRP A 633 -15.20 -8.06 13.24
C TRP A 633 -15.86 -8.46 11.93
N GLN A 634 -15.99 -9.77 11.67
CA GLN A 634 -16.65 -10.29 10.49
C GLN A 634 -17.40 -11.57 10.87
N LYS A 635 -18.66 -11.66 10.46
CA LYS A 635 -19.50 -12.82 10.73
C LYS A 635 -20.42 -13.11 9.56
N GLN A 636 -20.47 -14.36 9.15
CA GLN A 636 -21.45 -14.85 8.18
C GLN A 636 -22.62 -15.52 8.91
N LEU A 637 -23.84 -15.10 8.55
CA LEU A 637 -25.10 -15.60 9.09
C LEU A 637 -26.00 -16.00 7.91
N GLY A 638 -25.90 -17.26 7.48
CA GLY A 638 -26.59 -17.72 6.28
C GLY A 638 -26.17 -16.95 5.04
N ALA A 639 -27.10 -16.29 4.36
CA ALA A 639 -26.85 -15.46 3.18
C ALA A 639 -26.36 -14.04 3.54
N PHE A 640 -26.32 -13.67 4.83
CA PHE A 640 -25.85 -12.37 5.27
C PHE A 640 -24.38 -12.43 5.67
N LEU A 641 -23.59 -11.47 5.20
CA LEU A 641 -22.24 -11.22 5.67
C LEU A 641 -22.20 -9.85 6.35
N LEU A 642 -21.91 -9.86 7.65
CA LEU A 642 -21.77 -8.66 8.46
C LEU A 642 -20.29 -8.43 8.76
N SER A 643 -19.82 -7.22 8.56
CA SER A 643 -18.48 -6.84 8.98
C SER A 643 -18.46 -5.43 9.54
N GLY A 644 -17.50 -5.19 10.42
CA GLY A 644 -17.25 -3.89 10.99
C GLY A 644 -15.76 -3.75 11.30
N ASP A 645 -15.20 -2.61 11.00
CA ASP A 645 -13.89 -2.22 11.47
C ASP A 645 -13.94 -0.85 12.15
N GLY A 646 -13.28 -0.75 13.28
CA GLY A 646 -13.08 0.47 14.02
C GLY A 646 -11.59 0.72 14.17
N ARG A 647 -11.15 1.97 14.02
CA ARG A 647 -9.77 2.37 14.22
C ARG A 647 -9.71 3.65 15.02
N ALA A 648 -8.80 3.71 15.97
CA ALA A 648 -8.47 4.91 16.73
C ALA A 648 -6.96 5.15 16.65
N PHE A 649 -6.57 6.37 16.37
CA PHE A 649 -5.19 6.78 16.21
C PHE A 649 -4.93 8.04 17.02
N LEU A 650 -3.91 8.00 17.86
CA LEU A 650 -3.45 9.12 18.68
C LEU A 650 -2.03 9.46 18.23
N ARG A 651 -1.81 10.67 17.79
CA ARG A 651 -0.50 11.17 17.36
C ARG A 651 -0.12 12.40 18.16
N HIS A 652 1.12 12.43 18.58
CA HIS A 652 1.77 13.59 19.17
C HIS A 652 2.99 13.93 18.31
N ASP A 653 2.91 15.05 17.61
CA ASP A 653 3.95 15.57 16.73
C ASP A 653 4.60 16.79 17.37
N VAL A 654 5.91 16.86 17.29
CA VAL A 654 6.71 17.96 17.81
C VAL A 654 7.64 18.47 16.70
N ALA A 655 7.72 19.78 16.57
CA ALA A 655 8.63 20.49 15.70
C ALA A 655 9.14 21.76 16.38
N LEU A 656 10.11 22.45 15.77
CA LEU A 656 10.55 23.76 16.18
C LEU A 656 10.09 24.80 15.17
N SER A 657 9.57 25.91 15.66
CA SER A 657 9.21 27.07 14.86
C SER A 657 10.02 28.27 15.36
N ASN A 658 10.66 28.96 14.43
CA ASN A 658 11.46 30.15 14.70
C ASN A 658 10.96 31.30 13.84
N GLU A 659 11.05 32.51 14.35
CA GLU A 659 10.72 33.71 13.62
C GLU A 659 11.92 34.64 13.59
N SER A 660 12.06 35.43 12.52
CA SER A 660 13.22 36.31 12.32
C SER A 660 13.40 37.33 13.46
N SER A 661 12.32 37.62 14.22
CA SER A 661 12.32 38.49 15.38
C SER A 661 12.69 37.77 16.70
N GLN A 662 12.83 36.43 16.70
CA GLN A 662 13.07 35.65 17.92
C GLN A 662 14.51 35.09 17.94
N SER A 663 15.13 35.12 19.11
CA SER A 663 16.47 34.56 19.34
C SER A 663 16.46 33.05 19.62
N VAL A 664 15.30 32.46 19.98
CA VAL A 664 15.16 31.05 20.34
C VAL A 664 13.93 30.46 19.65
N ALA A 665 14.10 29.31 19.03
CA ALA A 665 13.00 28.60 18.39
C ALA A 665 11.97 28.13 19.41
N ALA A 666 10.71 28.40 19.14
CA ALA A 666 9.57 27.93 19.93
C ALA A 666 9.26 26.46 19.62
N ARG A 667 8.92 25.70 20.68
CA ARG A 667 8.50 24.28 20.52
C ARG A 667 7.02 24.24 20.15
N SER A 668 6.73 23.78 18.95
CA SER A 668 5.38 23.54 18.46
C SER A 668 4.97 22.09 18.69
N GLU A 669 3.87 21.87 19.38
CA GLU A 669 3.33 20.54 19.69
C GLU A 669 1.90 20.43 19.18
N THR A 670 1.65 19.43 18.36
CA THR A 670 0.30 19.11 17.87
C THR A 670 -0.12 17.72 18.34
N ARG A 671 -1.29 17.66 18.95
CA ARG A 671 -1.96 16.42 19.31
C ARG A 671 -3.10 16.17 18.36
N THR A 672 -3.08 15.02 17.69
CA THR A 672 -4.13 14.59 16.76
C THR A 672 -4.79 13.32 17.28
N VAL A 673 -6.11 13.31 17.26
CA VAL A 673 -6.95 12.15 17.56
C VAL A 673 -7.78 11.88 16.33
N ASP A 674 -7.53 10.74 15.67
CA ASP A 674 -8.31 10.27 14.55
C ASP A 674 -9.10 9.03 14.96
N GLY A 675 -10.36 8.95 14.55
CA GLY A 675 -11.22 7.80 14.75
C GLY A 675 -11.97 7.47 13.47
N SER A 676 -12.13 6.19 13.18
CA SER A 676 -12.99 5.75 12.07
C SER A 676 -13.75 4.49 12.46
N VAL A 677 -14.97 4.39 12.00
CA VAL A 677 -15.83 3.19 12.08
C VAL A 677 -16.41 2.97 10.71
N ASN A 678 -16.22 1.77 10.17
CA ASN A 678 -16.83 1.33 8.92
C ASN A 678 -17.68 0.10 9.23
N LEU A 679 -18.90 0.10 8.76
CA LEU A 679 -19.84 -1.00 8.90
C LEU A 679 -20.29 -1.44 7.52
N TRP A 680 -20.33 -2.72 7.31
CA TRP A 680 -20.78 -3.33 6.08
C TRP A 680 -21.71 -4.50 6.35
N CYS A 681 -22.85 -4.51 5.67
CA CYS A 681 -23.81 -5.59 5.67
C CYS A 681 -24.08 -5.97 4.22
N SER A 682 -23.88 -7.23 3.84
CA SER A 682 -24.27 -7.70 2.53
C SER A 682 -25.16 -8.93 2.62
N TYR A 683 -26.20 -8.93 1.78
CA TYR A 683 -27.05 -10.06 1.50
C TYR A 683 -26.60 -10.70 0.18
N GLN A 684 -26.27 -11.98 0.22
CA GLN A 684 -25.68 -12.72 -0.90
C GLN A 684 -26.61 -13.89 -1.31
N PRO A 685 -27.71 -13.60 -2.03
CA PRO A 685 -28.55 -14.63 -2.62
C PRO A 685 -27.90 -15.29 -3.84
N LYS A 686 -28.52 -16.36 -4.38
CA LYS A 686 -27.98 -17.06 -5.56
C LYS A 686 -27.93 -16.19 -6.83
N TRP A 687 -28.76 -15.18 -6.93
CA TRP A 687 -28.91 -14.28 -8.09
C TRP A 687 -28.05 -13.02 -8.03
N GLY A 688 -27.26 -12.81 -6.98
CA GLY A 688 -26.38 -11.65 -6.90
C GLY A 688 -25.95 -11.28 -5.48
N TYR A 689 -25.74 -10.00 -5.23
CA TYR A 689 -25.56 -9.47 -3.88
C TYR A 689 -26.15 -8.07 -3.74
N VAL A 690 -26.51 -7.69 -2.52
CA VAL A 690 -26.86 -6.31 -2.12
C VAL A 690 -26.06 -5.98 -0.87
N GLY A 691 -25.32 -4.88 -0.91
CA GLY A 691 -24.48 -4.40 0.19
C GLY A 691 -24.92 -3.03 0.69
N LEU A 692 -24.90 -2.84 2.00
CA LEU A 692 -25.07 -1.57 2.66
C LEU A 692 -23.79 -1.23 3.40
N THR A 693 -23.32 0.00 3.26
CA THR A 693 -22.14 0.51 3.95
C THR A 693 -22.48 1.73 4.77
N ALA A 694 -21.86 1.88 5.93
CA ALA A 694 -21.89 3.12 6.71
C ALA A 694 -20.49 3.39 7.22
N ASP A 695 -20.00 4.60 7.01
CA ASP A 695 -18.71 5.04 7.50
C ASP A 695 -18.83 6.32 8.32
N TRP A 696 -18.01 6.40 9.35
CA TRP A 696 -17.86 7.57 10.19
C TRP A 696 -16.38 7.78 10.47
N ARG A 697 -15.92 9.03 10.32
CA ARG A 697 -14.55 9.45 10.59
C ARG A 697 -14.55 10.71 11.40
N LEU A 698 -13.68 10.76 12.37
CA LEU A 698 -13.43 11.93 13.21
C LEU A 698 -11.94 12.22 13.19
N SER A 699 -11.56 13.47 12.94
CA SER A 699 -10.21 13.96 13.16
C SER A 699 -10.26 15.21 14.02
N ARG A 700 -9.47 15.24 15.08
CA ARG A 700 -9.32 16.41 15.96
C ARG A 700 -7.86 16.67 16.20
N SER A 701 -7.41 17.84 15.85
CA SER A 701 -6.04 18.30 16.07
C SER A 701 -6.04 19.57 16.92
N HIS A 702 -5.07 19.66 17.83
CA HIS A 702 -4.85 20.83 18.67
C HIS A 702 -3.36 21.16 18.70
N ASN A 703 -3.00 22.29 18.13
CA ASN A 703 -1.66 22.86 18.23
C ASN A 703 -1.57 23.73 19.48
N ARG A 704 -0.59 23.45 20.35
CA ARG A 704 -0.43 24.14 21.63
C ARG A 704 0.26 25.49 21.50
N LEU A 705 1.07 25.72 20.47
CA LEU A 705 1.79 26.99 20.29
C LEU A 705 0.83 28.13 19.97
N THR A 706 -0.17 27.87 19.13
CA THR A 706 -1.14 28.88 18.65
C THR A 706 -2.55 28.67 19.23
N ASP A 707 -2.76 27.68 20.09
CA ASP A 707 -4.07 27.18 20.55
C ASP A 707 -5.06 26.85 19.39
N THR A 708 -4.52 26.57 18.19
CA THR A 708 -5.34 26.29 17.02
C THR A 708 -5.97 24.91 17.13
N ARG A 709 -7.26 24.81 16.89
CA ARG A 709 -8.03 23.57 16.92
C ARG A 709 -8.69 23.31 15.58
N VAL A 710 -8.37 22.18 14.99
CA VAL A 710 -8.97 21.71 13.72
C VAL A 710 -9.80 20.46 14.00
N ASN A 711 -11.07 20.52 13.66
CA ASN A 711 -11.99 19.40 13.78
C ASN A 711 -12.56 19.05 12.41
N SER A 712 -12.57 17.77 12.07
CA SER A 712 -13.24 17.24 10.87
C SER A 712 -14.07 16.03 11.28
N ILE A 713 -15.28 15.98 10.79
CA ILE A 713 -16.19 14.84 10.96
C ILE A 713 -16.74 14.53 9.59
N ASP A 714 -16.46 13.32 9.10
CA ASP A 714 -17.04 12.78 7.87
C ASP A 714 -17.95 11.62 8.25
N TYR A 715 -19.12 11.55 7.69
CA TYR A 715 -20.02 10.40 7.78
C TYR A 715 -20.61 10.10 6.42
N GLY A 716 -20.67 8.83 6.11
CA GLY A 716 -21.12 8.35 4.82
C GLY A 716 -22.02 7.15 4.94
N ALA A 717 -22.81 6.97 3.90
CA ALA A 717 -23.61 5.78 3.69
C ALA A 717 -23.56 5.40 2.21
N GLY A 718 -23.64 4.11 1.93
CA GLY A 718 -23.63 3.62 0.56
C GLY A 718 -24.49 2.36 0.40
N ILE A 719 -24.99 2.19 -0.80
CA ILE A 719 -25.64 0.97 -1.27
C ILE A 719 -24.92 0.48 -2.50
N SER A 720 -24.63 -0.80 -2.55
CA SER A 720 -24.07 -1.47 -3.73
C SER A 720 -24.86 -2.72 -4.05
N GLY A 721 -24.98 -3.04 -5.32
CA GLY A 721 -25.70 -4.23 -5.77
C GLY A 721 -25.15 -4.77 -7.08
N ASP A 722 -25.21 -6.10 -7.21
CA ASP A 722 -24.85 -6.84 -8.41
C ASP A 722 -25.90 -7.93 -8.59
N VAL A 723 -26.73 -7.79 -9.61
CA VAL A 723 -27.88 -8.66 -9.85
C VAL A 723 -27.69 -9.36 -11.19
N GLU A 724 -27.61 -10.68 -11.15
CA GLU A 724 -27.63 -11.53 -12.35
C GLU A 724 -29.08 -11.86 -12.73
N LEU A 725 -29.50 -11.35 -13.86
CA LEU A 725 -30.84 -11.60 -14.44
C LEU A 725 -30.77 -12.77 -15.42
N PRO A 726 -31.91 -13.37 -15.79
CA PRO A 726 -32.00 -14.37 -16.86
C PRO A 726 -31.34 -13.86 -18.17
N TRP A 727 -30.97 -14.79 -19.07
CA TRP A 727 -30.38 -14.53 -20.39
C TRP A 727 -28.99 -13.86 -20.38
N GLY A 728 -28.30 -13.80 -19.24
CA GLY A 728 -26.94 -13.26 -19.14
C GLY A 728 -26.90 -11.73 -18.98
N LEU A 729 -28.01 -11.14 -18.59
CA LEU A 729 -28.04 -9.73 -18.22
C LEU A 729 -27.58 -9.56 -16.76
N GLU A 730 -26.69 -8.60 -16.52
CA GLU A 730 -26.15 -8.27 -15.20
C GLU A 730 -26.30 -6.76 -14.99
N VAL A 731 -26.83 -6.36 -13.86
CA VAL A 731 -26.94 -4.96 -13.46
C VAL A 731 -26.13 -4.76 -12.18
N ARG A 732 -25.17 -3.86 -12.24
CA ARG A 732 -24.37 -3.42 -11.07
C ARG A 732 -24.64 -1.96 -10.81
N THR A 733 -24.76 -1.61 -9.55
CA THR A 733 -24.89 -0.23 -9.12
C THR A 733 -24.19 -0.02 -7.78
N ASP A 734 -23.57 1.12 -7.63
CA ASP A 734 -23.04 1.63 -6.38
C ASP A 734 -23.42 3.10 -6.22
N ALA A 735 -24.05 3.43 -5.12
CA ALA A 735 -24.37 4.79 -4.75
C ALA A 735 -23.87 5.06 -3.34
N SER A 736 -23.23 6.17 -3.14
CA SER A 736 -22.70 6.58 -1.84
C SER A 736 -22.84 8.08 -1.64
N CYS A 737 -23.08 8.47 -0.39
CA CYS A 737 -22.98 9.84 0.06
C CYS A 737 -21.91 9.93 1.15
N ARG A 738 -21.13 11.02 1.14
CA ARG A 738 -20.23 11.39 2.21
C ARG A 738 -20.46 12.85 2.53
N LEU A 739 -20.83 13.11 3.77
CA LEU A 739 -21.09 14.43 4.29
C LEU A 739 -19.93 14.83 5.17
N ARG A 740 -19.38 16.00 4.91
CA ARG A 740 -18.20 16.52 5.61
C ARG A 740 -18.60 17.73 6.46
N ARG A 741 -18.16 17.72 7.75
CA ARG A 741 -18.44 18.77 8.71
C ARG A 741 -17.16 19.06 9.50
N GLY A 742 -17.02 20.31 9.99
CA GLY A 742 -15.86 20.70 10.81
C GLY A 742 -15.36 22.09 10.52
N THR A 743 -14.17 22.40 10.97
CA THR A 743 -13.59 23.76 11.00
C THR A 743 -13.52 24.42 9.62
N TYR A 744 -13.18 23.65 8.58
CA TYR A 744 -13.03 24.16 7.20
C TYR A 744 -14.04 23.53 6.23
N ALA A 745 -15.02 22.78 6.74
CA ALA A 745 -15.97 22.09 5.89
C ALA A 745 -17.08 23.03 5.43
N THR A 746 -17.46 22.92 4.17
CA THR A 746 -18.59 23.59 3.56
C THR A 746 -19.56 22.58 2.97
N ALA A 747 -20.79 22.97 2.67
CA ALA A 747 -21.74 22.10 1.99
C ALA A 747 -21.28 21.68 0.56
N ALA A 748 -20.36 22.45 -0.05
CA ALA A 748 -19.76 22.10 -1.33
C ALA A 748 -18.81 20.91 -1.24
N ASP A 749 -18.34 20.55 -0.04
CA ASP A 749 -17.46 19.39 0.21
C ASP A 749 -18.23 18.06 0.27
N ASP A 750 -19.56 18.12 0.38
CA ASP A 750 -20.41 16.94 0.42
C ASP A 750 -20.34 16.22 -0.93
N GLN A 751 -20.05 14.92 -0.87
CA GLN A 751 -19.88 14.08 -2.05
C GLN A 751 -21.04 13.11 -2.19
N TRP A 752 -21.63 13.08 -3.37
CA TRP A 752 -22.66 12.15 -3.78
C TRP A 752 -22.20 11.46 -5.04
N LEU A 753 -21.94 10.17 -4.97
CA LEU A 753 -21.50 9.38 -6.10
C LEU A 753 -22.54 8.32 -6.41
N TRP A 754 -22.84 8.16 -7.71
CA TRP A 754 -23.64 7.07 -8.19
C TRP A 754 -23.09 6.55 -9.51
N ASN A 755 -22.72 5.28 -9.53
CA ASN A 755 -22.24 4.57 -10.71
C ASN A 755 -23.20 3.42 -11.03
N MET A 756 -23.40 3.15 -12.32
CA MET A 756 -24.21 2.02 -12.78
C MET A 756 -23.57 1.37 -13.99
N THR A 757 -23.62 0.05 -14.04
CA THR A 757 -23.22 -0.75 -15.18
C THR A 757 -24.33 -1.74 -15.53
N VAL A 758 -24.67 -1.78 -16.80
CA VAL A 758 -25.54 -2.81 -17.38
C VAL A 758 -24.68 -3.61 -18.34
N ALA A 759 -24.61 -4.92 -18.14
CA ALA A 759 -23.79 -5.81 -18.94
C ALA A 759 -24.65 -6.98 -19.47
N TRP A 760 -24.47 -7.31 -20.73
CA TRP A 760 -25.11 -8.45 -21.36
C TRP A 760 -24.08 -9.39 -21.93
N SER A 761 -24.07 -10.62 -21.37
CA SER A 761 -23.17 -11.69 -21.79
C SER A 761 -23.87 -12.65 -22.73
N PHE A 762 -23.34 -12.83 -23.93
CA PHE A 762 -23.93 -13.60 -25.04
C PHE A 762 -22.90 -14.54 -25.66
N LEU A 763 -23.23 -15.25 -26.74
CA LEU A 763 -22.54 -16.39 -27.32
C LEU A 763 -22.60 -17.66 -26.47
N ARG A 764 -22.16 -18.78 -27.06
CA ARG A 764 -22.42 -20.15 -26.54
C ARG A 764 -21.92 -20.42 -25.12
N GLN A 765 -20.88 -19.74 -24.66
CA GLN A 765 -20.29 -19.85 -23.32
C GLN A 765 -20.22 -18.49 -22.61
N ARG A 766 -21.13 -17.56 -22.97
CA ARG A 766 -21.08 -16.16 -22.51
C ARG A 766 -19.70 -15.53 -22.75
N GLN A 767 -19.08 -15.86 -23.89
CA GLN A 767 -17.73 -15.42 -24.23
C GLN A 767 -17.65 -13.93 -24.56
N ALA A 768 -18.71 -13.37 -25.11
CA ALA A 768 -18.81 -11.95 -25.40
C ALA A 768 -19.68 -11.25 -24.35
N THR A 769 -19.24 -10.09 -23.91
CA THR A 769 -19.97 -9.23 -23.00
C THR A 769 -20.00 -7.81 -23.58
N LEU A 770 -21.20 -7.30 -23.79
CA LEU A 770 -21.43 -5.90 -24.09
C LEU A 770 -21.87 -5.20 -22.80
N SER A 771 -21.22 -4.09 -22.43
CA SER A 771 -21.63 -3.34 -21.25
C SER A 771 -21.65 -1.84 -21.48
N CYS A 772 -22.53 -1.18 -20.73
CA CYS A 772 -22.62 0.27 -20.64
C CYS A 772 -22.41 0.64 -19.17
N THR A 773 -21.35 1.41 -18.91
CA THR A 773 -21.02 1.90 -17.57
C THR A 773 -21.17 3.40 -17.52
N TRP A 774 -22.03 3.88 -16.64
CA TRP A 774 -22.19 5.31 -16.35
C TRP A 774 -21.52 5.64 -15.02
N ASN A 775 -20.43 6.37 -15.07
CA ASN A 775 -19.67 6.82 -13.91
C ASN A 775 -20.13 8.19 -13.45
N ASP A 776 -20.25 8.38 -12.13
CA ASP A 776 -20.66 9.61 -11.47
C ASP A 776 -21.90 10.26 -12.11
N ILE A 777 -23.01 9.52 -12.11
CA ILE A 777 -24.31 9.91 -12.68
C ILE A 777 -24.76 11.29 -12.16
N LEU A 778 -24.49 11.56 -10.87
CA LEU A 778 -24.85 12.80 -10.18
C LEU A 778 -23.92 13.96 -10.48
N SER A 779 -22.76 13.71 -11.13
CA SER A 779 -21.76 14.72 -11.49
C SER A 779 -21.24 15.54 -10.30
N ARG A 780 -21.04 14.89 -9.13
CA ARG A 780 -20.65 15.55 -7.87
C ARG A 780 -19.33 15.03 -7.26
N ARG A 781 -18.48 14.40 -8.06
CA ARG A 781 -17.16 13.98 -7.62
C ARG A 781 -16.28 15.19 -7.30
N ASN A 782 -15.60 15.14 -6.14
CA ASN A 782 -14.57 16.10 -5.74
C ASN A 782 -13.37 15.35 -5.13
N ASP A 783 -12.20 16.01 -5.05
CA ASP A 783 -11.02 15.50 -4.36
C ASP A 783 -10.46 16.61 -3.48
N ILE A 784 -10.75 16.53 -2.20
CA ILE A 784 -10.24 17.44 -1.17
C ILE A 784 -9.50 16.61 -0.13
N ASN A 785 -8.22 16.91 0.05
CA ASN A 785 -7.38 16.27 1.06
C ASN A 785 -6.91 17.29 2.09
N ARG A 786 -7.00 16.93 3.38
CA ARG A 786 -6.63 17.78 4.53
C ARG A 786 -5.65 17.06 5.41
N SER A 787 -4.62 17.77 5.86
CA SER A 787 -3.62 17.25 6.79
C SER A 787 -3.20 18.31 7.81
N VAL A 788 -2.86 17.84 9.02
CA VAL A 788 -2.35 18.69 10.11
C VAL A 788 -1.00 18.14 10.54
N SER A 789 -0.01 19.01 10.63
CA SER A 789 1.33 18.71 11.14
C SER A 789 1.59 19.45 12.47
N ALA A 790 2.80 19.31 13.01
CA ALA A 790 3.20 20.03 14.22
C ALA A 790 3.24 21.57 14.06
N TYR A 791 3.34 22.06 12.84
CA TYR A 791 3.53 23.49 12.56
C TYR A 791 2.59 24.05 11.48
N SER A 792 1.74 23.23 10.87
CA SER A 792 0.86 23.69 9.78
C SER A 792 -0.41 22.86 9.62
N TYR A 793 -1.42 23.49 9.05
CA TYR A 793 -2.54 22.86 8.38
C TYR A 793 -2.35 22.99 6.86
N HIS A 794 -2.69 21.96 6.12
CA HIS A 794 -2.63 21.93 4.66
C HIS A 794 -3.91 21.33 4.09
N GLU A 795 -4.50 22.02 3.10
CA GLU A 795 -5.63 21.54 2.32
C GLU A 795 -5.27 21.61 0.85
N ILE A 796 -5.60 20.58 0.10
CA ILE A 796 -5.43 20.56 -1.36
C ILE A 796 -6.72 20.10 -2.04
N TYR A 797 -7.14 20.87 -3.03
CA TYR A 797 -8.24 20.57 -3.93
C TYR A 797 -7.71 20.23 -5.31
N ARG A 798 -8.21 19.12 -5.91
CA ARG A 798 -7.92 18.74 -7.31
C ARG A 798 -9.23 18.57 -8.05
N PRO A 799 -9.43 19.29 -9.18
CA PRO A 799 -10.58 19.06 -10.05
C PRO A 799 -10.60 17.59 -10.51
N GLN A 800 -11.79 17.00 -10.51
CA GLN A 800 -12.01 15.63 -10.95
C GLN A 800 -12.86 15.62 -12.21
N ILE A 801 -12.66 14.60 -13.05
CA ILE A 801 -13.62 14.35 -14.12
C ILE A 801 -14.97 13.96 -13.50
N ARG A 802 -16.01 14.65 -13.90
CA ARG A 802 -17.38 14.35 -13.50
C ARG A 802 -18.00 13.40 -14.54
N SER A 803 -19.25 13.11 -14.43
CA SER A 803 -20.02 12.16 -15.21
C SER A 803 -19.53 11.82 -16.63
N TYR A 804 -19.35 10.54 -16.92
CA TYR A 804 -19.08 10.01 -18.27
C TYR A 804 -19.64 8.60 -18.43
N VAL A 805 -19.91 8.21 -19.67
CA VAL A 805 -20.41 6.88 -20.05
C VAL A 805 -19.36 6.15 -20.87
N LEU A 806 -19.20 4.85 -20.58
CA LEU A 806 -18.35 3.92 -21.34
C LEU A 806 -19.20 2.79 -21.90
N PHE A 807 -19.00 2.48 -23.17
CA PHE A 807 -19.48 1.27 -23.83
C PHE A 807 -18.31 0.32 -24.01
N SER A 808 -18.45 -0.91 -23.53
CA SER A 808 -17.39 -1.92 -23.52
C SER A 808 -17.84 -3.16 -24.28
N LEU A 809 -16.96 -3.66 -25.12
CA LEU A 809 -17.06 -4.99 -25.72
C LEU A 809 -15.89 -5.83 -25.23
N LYS A 810 -16.20 -6.87 -24.42
CA LYS A 810 -15.20 -7.82 -23.91
C LYS A 810 -15.44 -9.19 -24.51
N TYR A 811 -14.41 -9.78 -25.10
CA TYR A 811 -14.41 -11.15 -25.61
C TYR A 811 -13.45 -12.01 -24.85
N ARG A 812 -13.90 -13.12 -24.27
CA ARG A 812 -13.10 -14.11 -23.57
C ARG A 812 -12.95 -15.36 -24.42
N PHE A 813 -11.74 -15.88 -24.48
CA PHE A 813 -11.44 -17.11 -25.22
C PHE A 813 -10.75 -18.12 -24.31
N ASN A 814 -11.09 -19.39 -24.58
CA ASN A 814 -10.46 -20.54 -23.94
C ASN A 814 -10.25 -21.59 -25.03
N ILE A 815 -9.00 -21.74 -25.40
CA ILE A 815 -8.57 -22.70 -26.43
C ILE A 815 -7.90 -23.85 -25.71
N THR A 816 -8.66 -24.90 -25.44
CA THR A 816 -8.15 -26.15 -24.86
C THR A 816 -7.40 -26.95 -25.89
N ARG A 817 -6.21 -27.40 -25.53
CA ARG A 817 -5.47 -28.35 -26.36
C ARG A 817 -6.25 -29.66 -26.37
N LYS A 818 -6.78 -30.09 -27.54
CA LYS A 818 -7.31 -31.44 -27.68
C LYS A 818 -6.16 -32.40 -27.40
N GLN A 819 -6.31 -33.25 -26.40
CA GLN A 819 -5.41 -34.36 -26.11
C GLN A 819 -5.52 -35.42 -27.21
#